data_c1435b4c4da8f5bfd26f748eea08b3c5
#
_entry.id   c1435b4c4da8f5bfd26f748eea08b3c5
#
_cell.length_a   1.000
_cell.length_b   1.000
_cell.length_c   1.000
_cell.angle_alpha   90.00
_cell.angle_beta   90.00
_cell.angle_gamma   90.00
#
_symmetry.space_group_name_H-M   'P 1'
#
loop_
_entity.id
_entity.type
_entity.pdbx_description
1 polymer ?
#
loop_
_entity_poly.entity_id
_entity_poly.type
_entity_poly.pdbx_seq_one_letter_code
_entity_poly.pdbx_strand_id
1 'polypeptide(L)'
;MSVNHIPEFHLAEKNGATLTLKSADGHAAHIFVLEQDIIRVMVLPDAQLHFPRTWAIAPGAEPLPLAGRERLSLTGFSLPDFTLRKLDGVLQIQTEKIRLTVQLKGLSCSWETRPAGEWKELARDRSTQAVNFGYWDDKVYHYLKRDAEDEMYFGLGERSGDSNRHGRSFSLKTIDAMGYNASSTDVLYKHIPFYITWSKRQQAAFGLFYDTLSEGKLDMGCELDNYHGHYRYFVADHGDLDYYFIAGDSMEQVVRRYTWMTGKPAFTPKWGIGYSGSTMSYTDQPDAQEQMNGFLAGCEQHDMLCDSFHLSSGYTSIGNKRYVFNWNRDKFPDPKAFAEHYLQHGVRLCANIKPCLLQDHPRFSEAESLNLFIKNQDGKPEMVQFWDEVGAYLDFTNPDTIAWWKRGVTTSLLDYGIAATWNDNNEFQILNPQATANGFGQRFQAVEVKGLQTLLMMAASREAQSEFAPDKRPYLVSRSGGPGMQRYVQTWSGDNYTSWQTLKYNIKMGLGLAMSGISNTGHDVGGFSGPAPSPELLLRWVQFGIFMPRFSIHSWNDDQTVNEAWMYPEVTGAIRNLLKLRACLTPYFYDLLWRYHQHYEPMIKPTFLAFPDDPKCFSENDDMLIGPSLLLAAVVEPEQSSRTVYLPAGADWYDFWSGAHHQGGQQITLPAAGEQPPLLARAGSAIAINVAEQHFKRPAHQQGFMLFPHQLDGAFCAEFFDDDGDSNAYLDGKSSLWKIRVQSNAETLDIDLECSGIQPPSDLVTLLLPQHEMRQVVLSAAAILGDAIVNQRREIQLKIKLQSDPKFSIKEKIVSILKRFNQ
;
A
#
# COMPACT_ATOMS: atom_id res chain seq x y z
N MET A 1 15.03 -31.37 -29.94
CA MET A 1 13.74 -30.69 -29.74
C MET A 1 12.62 -31.69 -29.92
N SER A 2 12.04 -32.18 -28.85
CA SER A 2 10.92 -33.11 -28.92
C SER A 2 9.67 -32.35 -29.37
N VAL A 3 9.05 -32.84 -30.40
CA VAL A 3 7.86 -32.30 -31.01
C VAL A 3 6.69 -32.38 -30.04
N ASN A 4 6.09 -31.23 -29.72
CA ASN A 4 4.65 -31.02 -29.43
C ASN A 4 3.86 -32.16 -28.74
N HIS A 5 4.38 -32.71 -27.65
CA HIS A 5 3.58 -33.62 -26.86
C HIS A 5 2.93 -32.80 -25.72
N ILE A 6 1.60 -32.82 -25.70
CA ILE A 6 0.86 -32.28 -24.55
C ILE A 6 1.10 -33.24 -23.39
N PRO A 7 1.80 -32.83 -22.30
CA PRO A 7 2.11 -33.76 -21.21
C PRO A 7 0.84 -34.26 -20.56
N GLU A 8 0.79 -35.57 -20.30
CA GLU A 8 -0.25 -36.20 -19.52
C GLU A 8 0.27 -36.47 -18.12
N PHE A 9 -0.40 -35.88 -17.14
CA PHE A 9 -0.06 -36.02 -15.74
C PHE A 9 -0.86 -37.15 -15.08
N HIS A 10 -0.31 -37.71 -14.04
CA HIS A 10 -1.03 -38.64 -13.14
C HIS A 10 -0.76 -38.26 -11.69
N LEU A 11 -1.71 -38.55 -10.80
CA LEU A 11 -1.54 -38.33 -9.37
C LEU A 11 -0.54 -39.36 -8.83
N ALA A 12 0.68 -38.90 -8.55
CA ALA A 12 1.75 -39.72 -8.00
C ALA A 12 1.63 -39.88 -6.48
N GLU A 13 1.24 -38.82 -5.76
CA GLU A 13 1.19 -38.80 -4.31
C GLU A 13 0.13 -37.83 -3.78
N LYS A 14 -0.50 -38.18 -2.66
CA LYS A 14 -1.28 -37.28 -1.80
C LYS A 14 -0.66 -37.28 -0.41
N ASN A 15 -0.13 -36.15 0.03
CA ASN A 15 0.45 -36.01 1.38
C ASN A 15 -0.21 -34.81 2.09
N GLY A 16 -1.14 -35.09 3.02
CA GLY A 16 -1.93 -34.07 3.70
C GLY A 16 -2.64 -33.14 2.71
N ALA A 17 -2.31 -31.86 2.76
CA ALA A 17 -2.86 -30.80 1.92
C ALA A 17 -2.20 -30.71 0.52
N THR A 18 -1.19 -31.56 0.23
CA THR A 18 -0.42 -31.51 -1.02
C THR A 18 -0.76 -32.68 -1.92
N LEU A 19 -1.05 -32.39 -3.20
CA LEU A 19 -1.18 -33.35 -4.27
C LEU A 19 0.00 -33.19 -5.23
N THR A 20 0.77 -34.25 -5.46
CA THR A 20 1.89 -34.25 -6.41
C THR A 20 1.48 -35.00 -7.68
N LEU A 21 1.56 -34.32 -8.79
CA LEU A 21 1.32 -34.85 -10.14
C LEU A 21 2.66 -35.00 -10.85
N LYS A 22 2.81 -36.06 -11.65
CA LYS A 22 4.00 -36.30 -12.49
C LYS A 22 3.59 -36.67 -13.89
N SER A 23 4.39 -36.27 -14.89
CA SER A 23 4.26 -36.72 -16.26
C SER A 23 5.38 -37.70 -16.61
N ALA A 24 5.17 -38.47 -17.68
CA ALA A 24 6.19 -39.37 -18.21
C ALA A 24 7.41 -38.60 -18.79
N ASP A 25 7.21 -37.36 -19.17
CA ASP A 25 8.25 -36.47 -19.75
C ASP A 25 9.13 -35.79 -18.69
N GLY A 26 8.94 -36.13 -17.41
CA GLY A 26 9.77 -35.63 -16.31
C GLY A 26 9.31 -34.33 -15.70
N HIS A 27 8.11 -33.81 -16.07
CA HIS A 27 7.53 -32.64 -15.43
C HIS A 27 6.78 -33.01 -14.15
N ALA A 28 6.73 -32.07 -13.20
CA ALA A 28 5.91 -32.22 -12.01
C ALA A 28 4.96 -31.03 -11.83
N ALA A 29 3.85 -31.26 -11.15
CA ALA A 29 2.99 -30.21 -10.68
C ALA A 29 2.57 -30.52 -9.23
N HIS A 30 2.43 -29.47 -8.43
CA HIS A 30 1.92 -29.58 -7.07
C HIS A 30 0.66 -28.73 -6.94
N ILE A 31 -0.34 -29.29 -6.26
CA ILE A 31 -1.56 -28.57 -5.88
C ILE A 31 -1.61 -28.58 -4.37
N PHE A 32 -1.66 -27.39 -3.77
CA PHE A 32 -1.70 -27.22 -2.33
C PHE A 32 -3.06 -26.62 -1.93
N VAL A 33 -3.80 -27.31 -1.08
CA VAL A 33 -5.01 -26.77 -0.45
C VAL A 33 -4.58 -26.03 0.81
N LEU A 34 -4.46 -24.72 0.74
CA LEU A 34 -3.87 -23.89 1.79
C LEU A 34 -4.90 -23.40 2.79
N GLU A 35 -6.03 -22.90 2.26
CA GLU A 35 -7.16 -22.37 3.02
C GLU A 35 -8.46 -22.82 2.38
N GLN A 36 -9.61 -22.59 3.04
CA GLN A 36 -10.91 -22.85 2.42
C GLN A 36 -11.11 -22.05 1.13
N ASP A 37 -10.48 -20.88 1.04
CA ASP A 37 -10.57 -19.90 -0.03
C ASP A 37 -9.26 -19.67 -0.80
N ILE A 38 -8.19 -20.46 -0.53
CA ILE A 38 -6.90 -20.33 -1.24
C ILE A 38 -6.38 -21.71 -1.64
N ILE A 39 -6.20 -21.91 -2.94
CA ILE A 39 -5.50 -23.06 -3.51
C ILE A 39 -4.33 -22.56 -4.35
N ARG A 40 -3.16 -23.18 -4.17
CA ARG A 40 -1.94 -22.93 -4.93
C ARG A 40 -1.70 -24.03 -5.95
N VAL A 41 -1.32 -23.62 -7.16
CA VAL A 41 -0.87 -24.53 -8.22
C VAL A 41 0.54 -24.16 -8.62
N MET A 42 1.44 -25.12 -8.60
CA MET A 42 2.83 -24.97 -9.01
C MET A 42 3.14 -25.97 -10.11
N VAL A 43 3.77 -25.53 -11.19
CA VAL A 43 4.22 -26.39 -12.29
C VAL A 43 5.73 -26.25 -12.45
N LEU A 44 6.43 -27.38 -12.40
CA LEU A 44 7.88 -27.49 -12.45
C LEU A 44 8.26 -28.20 -13.75
N PRO A 45 8.83 -27.47 -14.75
CA PRO A 45 9.17 -28.08 -16.04
C PRO A 45 10.06 -29.31 -15.94
N ASP A 46 11.07 -29.29 -15.05
CA ASP A 46 12.03 -30.39 -14.87
C ASP A 46 11.91 -31.08 -13.50
N ALA A 47 10.72 -31.00 -12.89
CA ALA A 47 10.45 -31.51 -11.55
C ALA A 47 11.39 -30.96 -10.44
N GLN A 48 12.06 -29.83 -10.71
CA GLN A 48 12.96 -29.14 -9.79
C GLN A 48 12.54 -27.70 -9.62
N LEU A 49 12.66 -27.18 -8.39
CA LEU A 49 12.42 -25.77 -8.11
C LEU A 49 13.56 -24.92 -8.69
N HIS A 50 13.21 -23.94 -9.49
CA HIS A 50 14.17 -22.92 -9.94
C HIS A 50 14.59 -22.02 -8.76
N PHE A 51 13.59 -21.55 -7.97
CA PHE A 51 13.82 -20.84 -6.72
C PHE A 51 13.31 -21.67 -5.55
N PRO A 52 14.19 -22.20 -4.66
CA PRO A 52 13.77 -23.04 -3.54
C PRO A 52 13.14 -22.25 -2.39
N ARG A 53 13.16 -20.91 -2.46
CA ARG A 53 12.65 -20.00 -1.44
C ARG A 53 11.71 -18.96 -2.02
N THR A 54 10.83 -18.44 -1.18
CA THR A 54 9.99 -17.28 -1.49
C THR A 54 10.13 -16.21 -0.41
N TRP A 55 9.99 -14.96 -0.82
CA TRP A 55 9.99 -13.78 0.04
C TRP A 55 8.64 -13.04 0.01
N ALA A 56 7.75 -13.44 -0.90
CA ALA A 56 6.41 -12.85 -1.01
C ALA A 56 5.43 -13.44 0.01
N ILE A 57 5.54 -14.74 0.31
CA ILE A 57 4.55 -15.48 1.11
C ILE A 57 4.90 -15.45 2.59
N ALA A 58 4.06 -14.80 3.40
CA ALA A 58 4.23 -14.64 4.84
C ALA A 58 2.87 -14.59 5.58
N PRO A 59 2.05 -15.67 5.58
CA PRO A 59 0.67 -15.63 6.05
C PRO A 59 0.53 -15.05 7.47
N GLY A 60 -0.06 -13.87 7.57
CA GLY A 60 -0.27 -13.15 8.84
C GLY A 60 0.99 -12.78 9.62
N ALA A 61 2.17 -12.96 9.03
CA ALA A 61 3.44 -12.78 9.70
C ALA A 61 4.15 -11.49 9.29
N GLU A 62 5.01 -10.99 10.18
CA GLU A 62 6.06 -10.00 9.92
C GLU A 62 7.29 -10.36 10.78
N PRO A 63 8.47 -9.91 10.38
CA PRO A 63 9.01 -10.01 9.03
C PRO A 63 9.40 -11.46 8.69
N LEU A 64 9.74 -11.74 7.44
CA LEU A 64 10.38 -13.02 7.10
C LEU A 64 11.88 -12.99 7.44
N PRO A 65 12.53 -14.15 7.64
CA PRO A 65 13.99 -14.24 7.63
C PRO A 65 14.53 -13.63 6.33
N LEU A 66 15.67 -12.93 6.41
CA LEU A 66 16.29 -12.31 5.22
C LEU A 66 16.56 -13.32 4.10
N ALA A 67 16.93 -14.56 4.46
CA ALA A 67 17.09 -15.63 3.49
C ALA A 67 15.78 -16.19 2.92
N GLY A 68 14.62 -15.61 3.27
CA GLY A 68 13.31 -16.07 2.84
C GLY A 68 12.84 -17.34 3.56
N ARG A 69 11.68 -17.85 3.15
CA ARG A 69 11.13 -19.13 3.63
C ARG A 69 11.25 -20.21 2.55
N GLU A 70 11.28 -21.46 2.97
CA GLU A 70 11.24 -22.60 2.06
C GLU A 70 9.98 -22.52 1.19
N ARG A 71 10.13 -22.61 -0.14
CA ARG A 71 9.03 -22.42 -1.10
C ARG A 71 7.90 -23.44 -0.93
N LEU A 72 8.22 -24.67 -0.51
CA LEU A 72 7.22 -25.72 -0.27
C LEU A 72 6.67 -25.70 1.16
N SER A 73 7.09 -24.76 2.02
CA SER A 73 6.58 -24.67 3.39
C SER A 73 5.10 -24.30 3.41
N LEU A 74 4.32 -25.03 4.20
CA LEU A 74 2.89 -24.77 4.44
C LEU A 74 2.64 -24.06 5.78
N THR A 75 3.69 -23.68 6.50
CA THR A 75 3.58 -23.01 7.81
C THR A 75 2.78 -21.71 7.70
N GLY A 76 1.87 -21.49 8.64
CA GLY A 76 1.02 -20.28 8.70
C GLY A 76 -0.31 -20.42 7.95
N PHE A 77 -0.51 -21.50 7.19
CA PHE A 77 -1.80 -21.82 6.57
C PHE A 77 -2.58 -22.81 7.45
N SER A 78 -3.92 -22.77 7.36
CA SER A 78 -4.81 -23.61 8.17
C SER A 78 -4.90 -25.05 7.70
N LEU A 79 -4.62 -25.30 6.41
CA LEU A 79 -4.64 -26.60 5.75
C LEU A 79 -5.95 -27.37 5.98
N PRO A 80 -7.07 -26.86 5.52
CA PRO A 80 -8.38 -27.43 5.79
C PRO A 80 -8.57 -28.80 5.15
N ASP A 81 -9.51 -29.59 5.69
CA ASP A 81 -9.98 -30.79 5.02
C ASP A 81 -10.61 -30.49 3.67
N PHE A 82 -10.43 -31.39 2.73
CA PHE A 82 -10.97 -31.28 1.38
C PHE A 82 -11.35 -32.64 0.81
N THR A 83 -12.28 -32.68 -0.12
CA THR A 83 -12.60 -33.89 -0.87
C THR A 83 -11.77 -33.96 -2.14
N LEU A 84 -11.28 -35.16 -2.44
CA LEU A 84 -10.60 -35.49 -3.69
C LEU A 84 -11.39 -36.57 -4.42
N ARG A 85 -11.85 -36.28 -5.63
CA ARG A 85 -12.49 -37.26 -6.54
C ARG A 85 -11.56 -37.48 -7.73
N LYS A 86 -11.32 -38.75 -8.02
CA LYS A 86 -10.59 -39.18 -9.22
C LYS A 86 -11.60 -39.67 -10.23
N LEU A 87 -11.65 -39.04 -11.38
CA LEU A 87 -12.45 -39.42 -12.53
C LEU A 87 -11.49 -39.80 -13.66
N ASP A 88 -11.98 -40.39 -14.75
CA ASP A 88 -11.14 -40.73 -15.88
C ASP A 88 -10.51 -39.46 -16.48
N GLY A 89 -9.17 -39.35 -16.42
CA GLY A 89 -8.40 -38.20 -16.90
C GLY A 89 -8.61 -36.88 -16.11
N VAL A 90 -9.35 -36.89 -14.98
CA VAL A 90 -9.70 -35.66 -14.24
C VAL A 90 -9.53 -35.83 -12.74
N LEU A 91 -9.01 -34.80 -12.08
CA LEU A 91 -9.04 -34.66 -10.62
C LEU A 91 -9.98 -33.53 -10.23
N GLN A 92 -10.82 -33.76 -9.23
CA GLN A 92 -11.63 -32.73 -8.64
C GLN A 92 -11.27 -32.60 -7.15
N ILE A 93 -10.85 -31.38 -6.77
CA ILE A 93 -10.47 -30.98 -5.39
C ILE A 93 -11.52 -30.01 -4.91
N GLN A 94 -12.13 -30.25 -3.76
CA GLN A 94 -13.19 -29.39 -3.26
C GLN A 94 -13.00 -29.08 -1.76
N THR A 95 -12.91 -27.81 -1.45
CA THR A 95 -13.07 -27.24 -0.10
C THR A 95 -14.52 -26.76 0.10
N GLU A 96 -14.80 -26.05 1.17
CA GLU A 96 -16.12 -25.42 1.36
C GLU A 96 -16.37 -24.29 0.35
N LYS A 97 -15.31 -23.54 -0.07
CA LYS A 97 -15.43 -22.32 -0.90
C LYS A 97 -14.94 -22.50 -2.34
N ILE A 98 -14.04 -23.42 -2.61
CA ILE A 98 -13.46 -23.65 -3.94
C ILE A 98 -13.68 -25.09 -4.39
N ARG A 99 -14.03 -25.24 -5.66
CA ARG A 99 -13.94 -26.51 -6.40
C ARG A 99 -13.00 -26.31 -7.57
N LEU A 100 -11.87 -27.01 -7.53
CA LEU A 100 -10.89 -27.04 -8.61
C LEU A 100 -11.06 -28.36 -9.36
N THR A 101 -11.26 -28.26 -10.68
CA THR A 101 -11.27 -29.40 -11.60
C THR A 101 -10.04 -29.31 -12.51
N VAL A 102 -9.19 -30.34 -12.47
CA VAL A 102 -7.93 -30.42 -13.21
C VAL A 102 -8.04 -31.49 -14.28
N GLN A 103 -7.90 -31.11 -15.55
CA GLN A 103 -7.69 -32.03 -16.64
C GLN A 103 -6.25 -32.50 -16.62
N LEU A 104 -6.01 -33.80 -16.47
CA LEU A 104 -4.65 -34.35 -16.36
C LEU A 104 -3.85 -34.24 -17.65
N LYS A 105 -4.51 -34.27 -18.79
CA LYS A 105 -3.88 -34.01 -20.09
C LYS A 105 -3.79 -32.50 -20.32
N GLY A 106 -2.56 -31.98 -20.37
CA GLY A 106 -2.29 -30.56 -20.58
C GLY A 106 -2.46 -29.69 -19.33
N LEU A 107 -2.78 -30.28 -18.19
CA LEU A 107 -2.89 -29.62 -16.87
C LEU A 107 -3.77 -28.34 -16.90
N SER A 108 -4.94 -28.40 -17.53
CA SER A 108 -5.85 -27.25 -17.53
C SER A 108 -6.81 -27.30 -16.34
N CYS A 109 -6.96 -26.15 -15.68
CA CYS A 109 -7.75 -25.94 -14.48
C CYS A 109 -9.07 -25.23 -14.78
N SER A 110 -10.15 -25.62 -14.11
CA SER A 110 -11.34 -24.80 -13.98
C SER A 110 -11.70 -24.63 -12.51
N TRP A 111 -12.16 -23.42 -12.18
CA TRP A 111 -12.36 -22.96 -10.84
C TRP A 111 -13.80 -22.55 -10.64
N GLU A 112 -14.45 -23.17 -9.67
CA GLU A 112 -15.78 -22.80 -9.21
C GLU A 112 -15.68 -22.32 -7.78
N THR A 113 -16.51 -21.33 -7.45
CA THR A 113 -16.71 -20.88 -6.07
C THR A 113 -18.16 -20.99 -5.68
N ARG A 114 -18.49 -20.78 -4.41
CA ARG A 114 -19.83 -21.02 -3.87
C ARG A 114 -20.43 -19.76 -3.23
N PRO A 115 -20.57 -18.65 -3.97
CA PRO A 115 -21.27 -17.48 -3.46
C PRO A 115 -22.73 -17.84 -3.22
N ALA A 116 -23.30 -17.39 -2.11
CA ALA A 116 -24.69 -17.66 -1.74
C ALA A 116 -25.11 -19.16 -1.76
N GLY A 117 -24.13 -20.07 -1.63
CA GLY A 117 -24.41 -21.51 -1.48
C GLY A 117 -24.48 -22.32 -2.76
N GLU A 118 -24.40 -21.71 -3.93
CA GLU A 118 -24.40 -22.38 -5.24
C GLU A 118 -23.01 -22.35 -5.90
N TRP A 119 -22.62 -23.50 -6.50
CA TRP A 119 -21.35 -23.57 -7.25
C TRP A 119 -21.47 -22.83 -8.58
N LYS A 120 -20.57 -21.87 -8.81
CA LYS A 120 -20.49 -21.05 -10.02
C LYS A 120 -19.07 -21.09 -10.57
N GLU A 121 -18.92 -21.36 -11.84
CA GLU A 121 -17.63 -21.26 -12.51
C GLU A 121 -17.23 -19.80 -12.64
N LEU A 122 -16.06 -19.45 -12.11
CA LEU A 122 -15.48 -18.10 -12.15
C LEU A 122 -14.25 -17.99 -13.05
N ALA A 123 -13.48 -19.06 -13.19
CA ALA A 123 -12.29 -19.07 -14.01
C ALA A 123 -12.10 -20.41 -14.69
N ARG A 124 -11.52 -20.36 -15.86
CA ARG A 124 -11.12 -21.57 -16.60
C ARG A 124 -9.88 -21.26 -17.42
N ASP A 125 -8.95 -22.18 -17.41
CA ASP A 125 -7.81 -22.15 -18.32
C ASP A 125 -8.27 -22.35 -19.78
N ARG A 126 -7.43 -21.93 -20.69
CA ARG A 126 -7.63 -22.22 -22.11
C ARG A 126 -7.63 -23.74 -22.31
N SER A 127 -8.53 -24.25 -23.15
CA SER A 127 -8.73 -25.68 -23.34
C SER A 127 -7.52 -26.40 -23.95
N THR A 128 -6.68 -25.67 -24.65
CA THR A 128 -5.44 -26.16 -25.27
C THR A 128 -4.28 -25.27 -24.87
N GLN A 129 -3.13 -25.87 -24.55
CA GLN A 129 -1.92 -25.14 -24.17
C GLN A 129 -2.18 -24.16 -22.99
N ALA A 130 -2.91 -24.61 -22.00
CA ALA A 130 -3.18 -23.79 -20.80
C ALA A 130 -1.89 -23.33 -20.11
N VAL A 131 -0.96 -24.26 -19.94
CA VAL A 131 0.40 -24.02 -19.48
C VAL A 131 1.36 -24.36 -20.60
N ASN A 132 2.33 -23.49 -20.85
CA ASN A 132 3.35 -23.69 -21.87
C ASN A 132 4.71 -23.32 -21.30
N PHE A 133 5.72 -24.14 -21.56
CA PHE A 133 7.10 -23.92 -21.14
C PHE A 133 8.06 -24.63 -22.10
N GLY A 134 9.17 -23.96 -22.46
CA GLY A 134 10.21 -24.55 -23.31
C GLY A 134 9.79 -24.86 -24.74
N TYR A 135 8.74 -24.25 -25.26
CA TYR A 135 8.23 -24.51 -26.60
C TYR A 135 8.88 -23.61 -27.65
N TRP A 136 8.87 -22.31 -27.41
CA TRP A 136 9.46 -21.27 -28.28
C TRP A 136 10.72 -20.66 -27.66
N ASP A 137 10.75 -20.58 -26.36
CA ASP A 137 11.74 -19.96 -25.52
C ASP A 137 11.75 -20.65 -24.14
N ASP A 138 12.59 -20.19 -23.23
CA ASP A 138 12.68 -20.72 -21.86
C ASP A 138 11.65 -20.11 -20.91
N LYS A 139 10.63 -19.39 -21.44
CA LYS A 139 9.61 -18.71 -20.65
C LYS A 139 8.50 -19.65 -20.25
N VAL A 140 7.80 -19.28 -19.19
CA VAL A 140 6.65 -20.01 -18.69
C VAL A 140 5.38 -19.18 -18.89
N TYR A 141 4.39 -19.79 -19.54
CA TYR A 141 3.11 -19.15 -19.87
C TYR A 141 1.94 -19.83 -19.16
N HIS A 142 0.98 -19.01 -18.73
CA HIS A 142 -0.31 -19.47 -18.22
C HIS A 142 -1.45 -18.72 -18.92
N TYR A 143 -2.29 -19.46 -19.68
CA TYR A 143 -3.37 -18.91 -20.48
C TYR A 143 -4.72 -19.24 -19.87
N LEU A 144 -5.52 -18.20 -19.63
CA LEU A 144 -6.89 -18.34 -19.13
C LEU A 144 -7.90 -17.87 -20.19
N LYS A 145 -9.04 -18.54 -20.25
CA LYS A 145 -10.19 -18.05 -20.97
C LYS A 145 -10.67 -16.73 -20.39
N ARG A 146 -11.28 -15.91 -21.20
CA ARG A 146 -11.82 -14.61 -20.82
C ARG A 146 -13.24 -14.45 -21.36
N ASP A 147 -14.17 -13.95 -20.54
CA ASP A 147 -15.45 -13.43 -21.00
C ASP A 147 -15.34 -11.91 -21.16
N ALA A 148 -15.20 -11.46 -22.42
CA ALA A 148 -14.90 -10.06 -22.73
C ALA A 148 -16.04 -9.09 -22.37
N GLU A 149 -17.29 -9.56 -22.27
CA GLU A 149 -18.45 -8.74 -21.94
C GLU A 149 -18.75 -8.72 -20.45
N ASP A 150 -18.32 -9.77 -19.74
CA ASP A 150 -18.63 -9.97 -18.32
C ASP A 150 -17.51 -9.50 -17.37
N GLU A 151 -16.26 -9.86 -17.69
CA GLU A 151 -15.14 -9.70 -16.75
C GLU A 151 -14.55 -8.30 -16.75
N MET A 152 -14.26 -7.81 -15.54
CA MET A 152 -13.44 -6.64 -15.28
C MET A 152 -12.19 -7.05 -14.48
N TYR A 153 -11.07 -6.35 -14.69
CA TYR A 153 -9.80 -6.66 -14.06
C TYR A 153 -9.25 -5.46 -13.29
N PHE A 154 -8.84 -5.69 -12.04
CA PHE A 154 -8.34 -4.64 -11.15
C PHE A 154 -7.01 -5.08 -10.50
N GLY A 155 -6.28 -4.14 -9.91
CA GLY A 155 -5.02 -4.44 -9.25
C GLY A 155 -3.79 -4.17 -10.11
N LEU A 156 -2.81 -5.07 -10.10
CA LEU A 156 -1.47 -4.94 -10.68
C LEU A 156 -0.62 -3.83 -10.05
N GLY A 157 -1.02 -3.34 -8.88
CA GLY A 157 -0.27 -2.32 -8.14
C GLY A 157 -0.24 -0.96 -8.83
N GLU A 158 0.95 -0.39 -8.91
CA GLU A 158 1.24 0.90 -9.53
C GLU A 158 1.18 0.79 -11.05
N ARG A 159 0.07 1.24 -11.64
CA ARG A 159 -0.13 1.25 -13.10
C ARG A 159 -0.79 2.55 -13.54
N SER A 160 -0.35 3.04 -14.67
CA SER A 160 -0.97 4.19 -15.34
C SER A 160 -2.37 3.87 -15.89
N GLY A 161 -3.14 4.92 -16.14
CA GLY A 161 -4.45 4.86 -16.82
C GLY A 161 -5.58 4.39 -15.91
N ASP A 162 -6.67 3.96 -16.51
CA ASP A 162 -7.93 3.64 -15.85
C ASP A 162 -7.84 2.44 -14.90
N SER A 163 -8.76 2.39 -13.94
CA SER A 163 -8.80 1.36 -12.89
C SER A 163 -9.07 -0.03 -13.45
N ASN A 164 -9.95 -0.16 -14.45
CA ASN A 164 -10.19 -1.41 -15.13
C ASN A 164 -9.08 -1.69 -16.15
N ARG A 165 -8.36 -2.78 -15.95
CA ARG A 165 -7.20 -3.21 -16.76
C ARG A 165 -7.57 -3.97 -18.04
N HIS A 166 -8.85 -4.17 -18.30
CA HIS A 166 -9.34 -4.92 -19.46
C HIS A 166 -8.81 -4.36 -20.79
N GLY A 167 -8.41 -5.25 -21.71
CA GLY A 167 -7.94 -4.90 -23.05
C GLY A 167 -6.56 -4.26 -23.09
N ARG A 168 -5.80 -4.31 -22.01
CA ARG A 168 -4.45 -3.74 -21.89
C ARG A 168 -3.41 -4.83 -21.62
N SER A 169 -2.17 -4.52 -21.91
CA SER A 169 -1.02 -5.35 -21.62
C SER A 169 -0.06 -4.61 -20.70
N PHE A 170 0.55 -5.31 -19.75
CA PHE A 170 1.41 -4.73 -18.73
C PHE A 170 2.70 -5.50 -18.58
N SER A 171 3.82 -4.80 -18.66
CA SER A 171 5.12 -5.37 -18.35
C SER A 171 5.30 -5.51 -16.84
N LEU A 172 5.75 -6.65 -16.39
CA LEU A 172 6.02 -6.96 -14.99
C LEU A 172 7.51 -6.78 -14.71
N LYS A 173 7.93 -5.55 -14.50
CA LYS A 173 9.30 -5.17 -14.14
C LYS A 173 9.33 -3.82 -13.44
N THR A 174 10.49 -3.37 -13.02
CA THR A 174 10.74 -2.08 -12.37
C THR A 174 11.75 -1.27 -13.15
N ILE A 175 11.49 0.03 -13.32
CA ILE A 175 12.44 0.99 -13.88
C ILE A 175 12.34 2.33 -13.16
N ASP A 176 13.35 3.16 -13.27
CA ASP A 176 13.28 4.58 -12.94
C ASP A 176 12.51 5.30 -14.06
N ALA A 177 11.24 5.58 -13.82
CA ALA A 177 10.31 6.17 -14.79
C ALA A 177 10.12 7.67 -14.57
N MET A 178 11.18 8.40 -14.27
CA MET A 178 11.14 9.83 -13.97
C MET A 178 10.32 10.61 -14.99
N GLY A 179 9.38 11.43 -14.52
CA GLY A 179 8.53 12.25 -15.37
C GLY A 179 7.48 11.46 -16.16
N TYR A 180 7.04 10.33 -15.64
CA TYR A 180 6.10 9.45 -16.34
C TYR A 180 4.76 10.12 -16.66
N ASN A 181 4.15 9.71 -17.76
CA ASN A 181 2.77 10.04 -18.07
C ASN A 181 1.83 9.11 -17.30
N ALA A 182 1.10 9.65 -16.32
CA ALA A 182 0.25 8.87 -15.43
C ALA A 182 -0.95 8.18 -16.13
N SER A 183 -1.29 8.57 -17.37
CA SER A 183 -2.36 7.95 -18.15
C SER A 183 -1.92 6.75 -18.99
N SER A 184 -0.63 6.63 -19.33
CA SER A 184 -0.21 5.70 -20.39
C SER A 184 1.13 4.99 -20.18
N THR A 185 2.05 5.53 -19.37
CA THR A 185 3.37 4.92 -19.22
C THR A 185 3.28 3.53 -18.61
N ASP A 186 3.87 2.56 -19.26
CA ASP A 186 4.22 1.23 -18.76
C ASP A 186 5.69 1.01 -19.18
N VAL A 187 6.57 0.88 -18.29
CA VAL A 187 6.69 0.39 -16.92
C VAL A 187 6.82 1.53 -15.90
N LEU A 188 6.56 1.25 -14.62
CA LEU A 188 6.78 2.15 -13.50
C LEU A 188 7.71 1.50 -12.44
N TYR A 189 7.63 1.95 -11.19
CA TYR A 189 8.59 1.61 -10.14
C TYR A 189 8.32 0.28 -9.42
N LYS A 190 7.14 -0.34 -9.58
CA LYS A 190 6.73 -1.52 -8.79
C LYS A 190 6.29 -2.69 -9.66
N HIS A 191 6.69 -3.89 -9.22
CA HIS A 191 6.34 -5.16 -9.84
C HIS A 191 5.43 -5.98 -8.93
N ILE A 192 4.11 -5.98 -9.21
CA ILE A 192 3.11 -6.68 -8.39
C ILE A 192 2.24 -7.54 -9.30
N PRO A 193 2.57 -8.84 -9.47
CA PRO A 193 1.85 -9.77 -10.35
C PRO A 193 0.60 -10.34 -9.66
N PHE A 194 -0.28 -9.45 -9.18
CA PHE A 194 -1.54 -9.77 -8.55
C PHE A 194 -2.67 -8.97 -9.18
N TYR A 195 -3.73 -9.65 -9.61
CA TYR A 195 -4.93 -8.99 -10.09
C TYR A 195 -6.19 -9.68 -9.60
N ILE A 196 -7.29 -8.93 -9.59
CA ILE A 196 -8.62 -9.36 -9.22
C ILE A 196 -9.49 -9.38 -10.46
N THR A 197 -10.20 -10.48 -10.69
CA THR A 197 -11.26 -10.58 -11.69
C THR A 197 -12.62 -10.42 -11.00
N TRP A 198 -13.44 -9.54 -11.51
CA TRP A 198 -14.84 -9.39 -11.15
C TRP A 198 -15.74 -9.85 -12.29
N SER A 199 -16.62 -10.80 -12.04
CA SER A 199 -17.66 -11.21 -12.97
C SER A 199 -18.96 -10.49 -12.64
N LYS A 200 -19.45 -9.67 -13.56
CA LYS A 200 -20.73 -8.95 -13.40
C LYS A 200 -21.91 -9.91 -13.35
N ARG A 201 -21.87 -10.99 -14.15
CA ARG A 201 -22.91 -11.99 -14.25
C ARG A 201 -23.02 -12.85 -13.00
N GLN A 202 -21.87 -13.23 -12.45
CA GLN A 202 -21.82 -14.09 -11.27
C GLN A 202 -21.90 -13.31 -9.96
N GLN A 203 -21.70 -11.98 -9.99
CA GLN A 203 -21.58 -11.11 -8.80
C GLN A 203 -20.56 -11.70 -7.82
N ALA A 204 -19.38 -12.04 -8.32
CA ALA A 204 -18.35 -12.72 -7.55
C ALA A 204 -16.95 -12.34 -8.04
N ALA A 205 -15.98 -12.46 -7.14
CA ALA A 205 -14.59 -12.10 -7.38
C ALA A 205 -13.63 -13.24 -7.07
N PHE A 206 -12.50 -13.24 -7.76
CA PHE A 206 -11.32 -14.01 -7.36
C PHE A 206 -10.05 -13.22 -7.67
N GLY A 207 -8.99 -13.53 -6.95
CA GLY A 207 -7.64 -13.02 -7.20
C GLY A 207 -6.74 -14.10 -7.76
N LEU A 208 -5.83 -13.69 -8.66
CA LEU A 208 -4.69 -14.50 -9.07
C LEU A 208 -3.41 -13.77 -8.70
N PHE A 209 -2.57 -14.45 -7.94
CA PHE A 209 -1.24 -13.98 -7.59
C PHE A 209 -0.20 -14.97 -8.13
N TYR A 210 0.78 -14.46 -8.87
CA TYR A 210 1.91 -15.23 -9.38
C TYR A 210 3.14 -14.96 -8.50
N ASP A 211 3.59 -15.98 -7.75
CA ASP A 211 4.78 -15.88 -6.89
C ASP A 211 6.05 -16.07 -7.75
N THR A 212 6.46 -15.00 -8.40
CA THR A 212 7.66 -14.97 -9.23
C THR A 212 8.57 -13.81 -8.86
N LEU A 213 9.87 -14.03 -8.92
CA LEU A 213 10.90 -12.98 -8.82
C LEU A 213 11.26 -12.42 -10.20
N SER A 214 10.96 -13.18 -11.25
CA SER A 214 11.30 -12.87 -12.63
C SER A 214 10.47 -11.72 -13.19
N GLU A 215 11.07 -10.97 -14.09
CA GLU A 215 10.33 -10.08 -14.99
C GLU A 215 9.39 -10.90 -15.89
N GLY A 216 8.44 -10.21 -16.54
CA GLY A 216 7.46 -10.88 -17.38
C GLY A 216 6.40 -9.92 -17.91
N LYS A 217 5.23 -10.48 -18.23
CA LYS A 217 4.10 -9.73 -18.80
C LYS A 217 2.77 -10.30 -18.32
N LEU A 218 1.79 -9.44 -18.16
CA LEU A 218 0.37 -9.79 -18.05
C LEU A 218 -0.40 -9.14 -19.20
N ASP A 219 -1.02 -9.96 -20.03
CA ASP A 219 -1.96 -9.51 -21.06
C ASP A 219 -3.39 -9.72 -20.57
N MET A 220 -4.13 -8.63 -20.43
CA MET A 220 -5.49 -8.62 -19.89
C MET A 220 -6.54 -8.62 -21.02
N GLY A 221 -6.20 -9.26 -22.14
CA GLY A 221 -7.05 -9.38 -23.31
C GLY A 221 -6.78 -8.33 -24.39
N CYS A 222 -5.56 -7.81 -24.45
CA CYS A 222 -5.07 -6.99 -25.56
C CYS A 222 -4.88 -7.84 -26.83
N GLU A 223 -4.34 -9.03 -26.66
CA GLU A 223 -4.15 -9.97 -27.75
C GLU A 223 -5.44 -10.76 -28.06
N LEU A 224 -5.68 -10.98 -29.32
CA LEU A 224 -6.82 -11.74 -29.83
C LEU A 224 -6.34 -12.68 -30.96
N ASP A 225 -6.73 -13.93 -30.86
CA ASP A 225 -6.56 -14.85 -31.96
C ASP A 225 -7.88 -15.60 -32.25
N ASN A 226 -8.17 -15.80 -33.54
CA ASN A 226 -9.42 -16.42 -33.98
C ASN A 226 -9.48 -17.93 -33.70
N TYR A 227 -8.36 -18.57 -33.38
CA TYR A 227 -8.29 -19.99 -33.07
C TYR A 227 -8.68 -20.31 -31.64
N HIS A 228 -8.20 -19.52 -30.69
CA HIS A 228 -8.43 -19.76 -29.27
C HIS A 228 -9.58 -18.91 -28.68
N GLY A 229 -10.11 -17.94 -29.43
CA GLY A 229 -11.10 -16.99 -28.97
C GLY A 229 -10.51 -15.96 -27.98
N HIS A 230 -11.30 -15.48 -27.04
CA HIS A 230 -10.86 -14.50 -26.05
C HIS A 230 -10.09 -15.17 -24.92
N TYR A 231 -8.88 -14.65 -24.64
CA TYR A 231 -8.03 -15.10 -23.55
C TYR A 231 -7.29 -13.95 -22.88
N ARG A 232 -6.72 -14.20 -21.74
CA ARG A 232 -5.70 -13.41 -21.06
C ARG A 232 -4.56 -14.33 -20.65
N TYR A 233 -3.36 -13.79 -20.42
CA TYR A 233 -2.26 -14.64 -20.05
C TYR A 233 -1.21 -13.93 -19.19
N PHE A 234 -0.52 -14.74 -18.41
CA PHE A 234 0.70 -14.40 -17.71
C PHE A 234 1.89 -15.08 -18.41
N VAL A 235 3.02 -14.38 -18.45
CA VAL A 235 4.30 -14.97 -18.83
C VAL A 235 5.40 -14.47 -17.88
N ALA A 236 6.22 -15.40 -17.38
CA ALA A 236 7.47 -15.11 -16.68
C ALA A 236 8.64 -15.37 -17.61
N ASP A 237 9.64 -14.50 -17.60
CA ASP A 237 10.83 -14.64 -18.42
C ASP A 237 11.71 -15.81 -17.95
N HIS A 238 11.63 -16.15 -16.66
CA HIS A 238 12.40 -17.24 -16.03
C HIS A 238 11.61 -17.87 -14.88
N GLY A 239 12.00 -19.07 -14.48
CA GLY A 239 11.52 -19.74 -13.27
C GLY A 239 10.34 -20.68 -13.48
N ASP A 240 9.64 -20.95 -12.39
CA ASP A 240 8.52 -21.89 -12.33
C ASP A 240 7.19 -21.16 -12.54
N LEU A 241 6.14 -21.88 -12.96
CA LEU A 241 4.79 -21.36 -12.82
C LEU A 241 4.29 -21.67 -11.42
N ASP A 242 4.05 -20.63 -10.64
CA ASP A 242 3.59 -20.75 -9.27
C ASP A 242 2.53 -19.69 -9.00
N TYR A 243 1.28 -20.10 -8.86
CA TYR A 243 0.20 -19.17 -8.67
C TYR A 243 -0.79 -19.60 -7.59
N TYR A 244 -1.41 -18.59 -6.98
CA TYR A 244 -2.42 -18.74 -5.95
C TYR A 244 -3.76 -18.23 -6.49
N PHE A 245 -4.76 -19.11 -6.44
CA PHE A 245 -6.16 -18.73 -6.67
C PHE A 245 -6.77 -18.38 -5.31
N ILE A 246 -7.31 -17.15 -5.20
CA ILE A 246 -7.88 -16.59 -3.98
C ILE A 246 -9.35 -16.29 -4.25
N ALA A 247 -10.25 -17.10 -3.68
CA ALA A 247 -11.69 -16.82 -3.74
C ALA A 247 -12.09 -15.79 -2.69
N GLY A 248 -13.12 -14.99 -2.98
CA GLY A 248 -13.70 -14.07 -2.02
C GLY A 248 -15.19 -13.88 -2.23
N ASP A 249 -15.92 -13.68 -1.14
CA ASP A 249 -17.34 -13.30 -1.18
C ASP A 249 -17.51 -11.85 -1.68
N SER A 250 -16.41 -11.07 -1.68
CA SER A 250 -16.30 -9.73 -2.25
C SER A 250 -14.88 -9.46 -2.75
N MET A 251 -14.71 -8.45 -3.60
CA MET A 251 -13.36 -8.00 -4.02
C MET A 251 -12.52 -7.53 -2.83
N GLU A 252 -13.12 -6.85 -1.84
CA GLU A 252 -12.39 -6.42 -0.64
C GLU A 252 -11.85 -7.61 0.16
N GLN A 253 -12.61 -8.69 0.26
CA GLN A 253 -12.12 -9.92 0.92
C GLN A 253 -10.93 -10.51 0.16
N VAL A 254 -10.96 -10.52 -1.17
CA VAL A 254 -9.81 -10.96 -1.99
C VAL A 254 -8.57 -10.11 -1.70
N VAL A 255 -8.70 -8.78 -1.62
CA VAL A 255 -7.61 -7.86 -1.26
C VAL A 255 -7.07 -8.20 0.13
N ARG A 256 -7.95 -8.37 1.12
CA ARG A 256 -7.57 -8.69 2.52
C ARG A 256 -6.85 -10.04 2.61
N ARG A 257 -7.33 -11.05 1.89
CA ARG A 257 -6.70 -12.39 1.85
C ARG A 257 -5.34 -12.36 1.17
N TYR A 258 -5.20 -11.63 0.07
CA TYR A 258 -3.91 -11.42 -0.57
C TYR A 258 -2.93 -10.67 0.34
N THR A 259 -3.37 -9.60 0.99
CA THR A 259 -2.55 -8.81 1.93
C THR A 259 -2.11 -9.68 3.11
N TRP A 260 -3.01 -10.49 3.70
CA TRP A 260 -2.71 -11.45 4.75
C TRP A 260 -1.68 -12.49 4.30
N MET A 261 -1.86 -13.04 3.11
CA MET A 261 -0.99 -14.08 2.55
C MET A 261 0.42 -13.56 2.28
N THR A 262 0.55 -12.31 1.83
CA THR A 262 1.84 -11.67 1.55
C THR A 262 2.45 -10.97 2.76
N GLY A 263 1.77 -10.98 3.88
CA GLY A 263 2.30 -10.60 5.19
C GLY A 263 1.72 -9.33 5.76
N LYS A 264 1.80 -9.25 7.08
CA LYS A 264 1.21 -8.20 7.90
C LYS A 264 1.82 -6.83 7.56
N PRO A 265 1.01 -5.83 7.18
CA PRO A 265 1.52 -4.49 6.89
C PRO A 265 2.22 -3.84 8.08
N ALA A 266 3.25 -3.04 7.84
CA ALA A 266 3.96 -2.33 8.89
C ALA A 266 3.01 -1.34 9.60
N PHE A 267 3.03 -1.35 10.94
CA PHE A 267 2.39 -0.32 11.74
C PHE A 267 3.38 0.81 11.99
N THR A 268 3.37 1.81 11.12
CA THR A 268 4.32 2.93 11.16
C THR A 268 3.96 3.92 12.26
N PRO A 269 4.93 4.76 12.74
CA PRO A 269 4.62 5.80 13.71
C PRO A 269 3.57 6.79 13.19
N LYS A 270 2.80 7.37 14.10
CA LYS A 270 1.72 8.34 13.81
C LYS A 270 2.23 9.56 13.01
N TRP A 271 3.42 10.05 13.31
CA TRP A 271 4.03 11.16 12.58
C TRP A 271 4.31 10.83 11.09
N GLY A 272 4.46 9.55 10.73
CA GLY A 272 4.65 9.10 9.34
C GLY A 272 3.40 9.24 8.45
N ILE A 273 2.23 9.49 9.05
CA ILE A 273 0.99 9.81 8.31
C ILE A 273 0.64 11.30 8.35
N GLY A 274 1.47 12.14 8.95
CA GLY A 274 1.35 13.59 8.92
C GLY A 274 1.87 14.21 7.62
N TYR A 275 2.05 15.52 7.60
CA TYR A 275 2.63 16.22 6.45
C TYR A 275 4.15 16.05 6.42
N SER A 276 4.68 15.69 5.26
CA SER A 276 6.11 15.65 4.97
C SER A 276 6.50 16.72 3.97
N GLY A 277 7.40 17.63 4.35
CA GLY A 277 8.09 18.52 3.42
C GLY A 277 9.24 17.78 2.72
N SER A 278 9.55 18.13 1.49
CA SER A 278 10.71 17.61 0.75
C SER A 278 10.99 18.42 -0.51
N THR A 279 12.26 18.52 -0.90
CA THR A 279 12.69 19.01 -2.22
C THR A 279 14.12 18.58 -2.53
N MET A 280 14.41 18.38 -3.81
CA MET A 280 15.79 18.20 -4.28
C MET A 280 16.57 19.51 -4.17
N SER A 281 15.93 20.65 -4.50
CA SER A 281 16.59 21.93 -4.67
C SER A 281 17.33 22.43 -3.42
N TYR A 282 16.82 22.19 -2.21
CA TYR A 282 17.48 22.64 -0.99
C TYR A 282 18.83 21.96 -0.76
N THR A 283 18.85 20.60 -0.87
CA THR A 283 20.09 19.86 -0.60
C THR A 283 21.16 20.03 -1.69
N ASP A 284 20.75 20.49 -2.88
CA ASP A 284 21.67 20.76 -3.98
C ASP A 284 22.38 22.12 -3.84
N GLN A 285 21.81 23.09 -3.09
CA GLN A 285 22.44 24.40 -2.89
C GLN A 285 23.74 24.34 -2.07
N PRO A 286 24.67 25.29 -2.27
CA PRO A 286 25.88 25.40 -1.46
C PRO A 286 25.60 25.67 0.04
N ASP A 287 24.54 26.42 0.33
CA ASP A 287 24.03 26.78 1.66
C ASP A 287 22.86 25.91 2.13
N ALA A 288 22.87 24.62 1.76
CA ALA A 288 21.76 23.69 1.96
C ALA A 288 21.19 23.67 3.37
N GLN A 289 22.06 23.71 4.43
CA GLN A 289 21.58 23.74 5.81
C GLN A 289 20.79 25.01 6.11
N GLU A 290 21.19 26.16 5.57
CA GLU A 290 20.50 27.43 5.73
C GLU A 290 19.15 27.41 5.03
N GLN A 291 19.08 26.90 3.77
CA GLN A 291 17.83 26.72 3.04
C GLN A 291 16.85 25.84 3.82
N MET A 292 17.31 24.74 4.38
CA MET A 292 16.48 23.84 5.17
C MET A 292 16.04 24.46 6.51
N ASN A 293 16.89 25.24 7.15
CA ASN A 293 16.48 26.02 8.32
C ASN A 293 15.45 27.11 7.94
N GLY A 294 15.56 27.68 6.73
CA GLY A 294 14.58 28.58 6.15
C GLY A 294 13.20 27.94 6.00
N PHE A 295 13.14 26.65 5.66
CA PHE A 295 11.88 25.90 5.62
C PHE A 295 11.18 25.87 7.00
N LEU A 296 11.91 25.61 8.08
CA LEU A 296 11.35 25.64 9.44
C LEU A 296 10.85 27.03 9.81
N ALA A 297 11.62 28.09 9.44
CA ALA A 297 11.19 29.47 9.65
C ALA A 297 9.93 29.82 8.85
N GLY A 298 9.80 29.31 7.61
CA GLY A 298 8.59 29.41 6.81
C GLY A 298 7.39 28.71 7.44
N CYS A 299 7.57 27.50 7.97
CA CYS A 299 6.53 26.80 8.72
C CYS A 299 6.05 27.64 9.94
N GLU A 300 6.96 28.25 10.66
CA GLU A 300 6.64 29.10 11.80
C GLU A 300 5.93 30.40 11.38
N GLN A 301 6.45 31.09 10.38
CA GLN A 301 5.89 32.34 9.86
C GLN A 301 4.46 32.18 9.34
N HIS A 302 4.19 31.06 8.65
CA HIS A 302 2.90 30.80 8.01
C HIS A 302 1.98 29.89 8.83
N ASP A 303 2.41 29.44 10.04
CA ASP A 303 1.72 28.47 10.90
C ASP A 303 1.34 27.19 10.13
N MET A 304 2.29 26.66 9.36
CA MET A 304 2.14 25.44 8.58
C MET A 304 2.61 24.23 9.38
N LEU A 305 1.72 23.28 9.64
CA LEU A 305 2.07 22.05 10.33
C LEU A 305 2.99 21.20 9.45
N CYS A 306 4.00 20.59 10.05
CA CYS A 306 4.91 19.65 9.38
C CYS A 306 5.40 18.63 10.41
N ASP A 307 5.30 17.35 10.10
CA ASP A 307 5.66 16.25 11.01
C ASP A 307 7.04 15.66 10.67
N SER A 308 7.40 15.70 9.39
CA SER A 308 8.70 15.23 8.94
C SER A 308 9.22 16.03 7.74
N PHE A 309 10.53 16.00 7.54
CA PHE A 309 11.16 16.49 6.32
C PHE A 309 12.01 15.38 5.69
N HIS A 310 11.76 15.11 4.41
CA HIS A 310 12.50 14.11 3.66
C HIS A 310 13.72 14.75 3.01
N LEU A 311 14.88 14.43 3.59
CA LEU A 311 16.18 14.94 3.19
C LEU A 311 16.61 14.28 1.88
N SER A 312 16.61 15.03 0.80
CA SER A 312 17.01 14.55 -0.51
C SER A 312 18.51 14.30 -0.62
N SER A 313 18.97 13.53 -1.59
CA SER A 313 20.30 12.94 -1.65
C SER A 313 21.47 13.93 -1.79
N GLY A 314 21.22 15.21 -2.09
CA GLY A 314 22.27 16.23 -2.17
C GLY A 314 23.10 16.42 -0.90
N TYR A 315 22.58 16.01 0.27
CA TYR A 315 23.35 16.01 1.54
C TYR A 315 24.58 15.09 1.52
N THR A 316 24.59 14.08 0.63
CA THR A 316 25.69 13.11 0.52
C THR A 316 26.77 13.53 -0.46
N SER A 317 26.64 14.69 -1.12
CA SER A 317 27.46 15.05 -2.26
C SER A 317 28.95 15.29 -1.91
N ILE A 318 29.84 14.92 -2.85
CA ILE A 318 31.22 15.39 -2.94
C ILE A 318 31.36 15.98 -4.35
N GLY A 319 31.60 17.26 -4.43
CA GLY A 319 31.42 17.98 -5.71
C GLY A 319 29.96 17.90 -6.16
N ASN A 320 29.72 17.43 -7.39
CA ASN A 320 28.40 17.32 -8.00
C ASN A 320 27.81 15.89 -7.96
N LYS A 321 28.49 14.92 -7.35
CA LYS A 321 28.07 13.52 -7.30
C LYS A 321 27.64 13.14 -5.90
N ARG A 322 26.70 12.20 -5.78
CA ARG A 322 26.09 11.75 -4.53
C ARG A 322 26.65 10.40 -4.09
N TYR A 323 27.04 10.30 -2.84
CA TYR A 323 27.70 9.13 -2.26
C TYR A 323 26.99 8.67 -0.99
N VAL A 324 26.26 7.57 -1.06
CA VAL A 324 25.51 7.03 0.07
C VAL A 324 26.41 6.84 1.31
N PHE A 325 25.84 7.12 2.49
CA PHE A 325 26.56 7.09 3.78
C PHE A 325 27.73 8.10 3.90
N ASN A 326 27.70 9.17 3.11
CA ASN A 326 28.54 10.34 3.24
C ASN A 326 27.72 11.55 3.70
N TRP A 327 28.37 12.51 4.35
CA TRP A 327 27.83 13.84 4.62
C TRP A 327 28.73 14.89 4.00
N ASN A 328 28.15 15.77 3.20
CA ASN A 328 28.84 16.95 2.72
C ASN A 328 28.95 17.96 3.88
N ARG A 329 30.16 18.04 4.46
CA ARG A 329 30.44 18.88 5.63
C ARG A 329 30.50 20.37 5.31
N ASP A 330 30.69 20.73 4.07
CA ASP A 330 30.62 22.14 3.63
C ASP A 330 29.16 22.62 3.63
N LYS A 331 28.22 21.75 3.28
CA LYS A 331 26.77 22.01 3.27
C LYS A 331 26.09 21.81 4.63
N PHE A 332 26.56 20.81 5.38
CA PHE A 332 26.05 20.40 6.70
C PHE A 332 27.25 20.23 7.65
N PRO A 333 27.77 21.32 8.25
CA PRO A 333 28.95 21.27 9.09
C PRO A 333 28.81 20.34 10.30
N ASP A 334 27.65 20.32 10.92
CA ASP A 334 27.28 19.42 12.03
C ASP A 334 25.92 18.76 11.79
N PRO A 335 25.88 17.58 11.15
CA PRO A 335 24.64 16.88 10.89
C PRO A 335 23.84 16.50 12.14
N LYS A 336 24.52 16.29 13.28
CA LYS A 336 23.85 15.95 14.52
C LYS A 336 23.11 17.16 15.07
N ALA A 337 23.80 18.31 15.20
CA ALA A 337 23.15 19.55 15.63
C ALA A 337 22.01 19.95 14.67
N PHE A 338 22.17 19.71 13.35
CA PHE A 338 21.12 19.94 12.35
C PHE A 338 19.89 19.05 12.61
N ALA A 339 20.08 17.75 12.85
CA ALA A 339 18.96 16.85 13.13
C ALA A 339 18.27 17.17 14.47
N GLU A 340 19.06 17.53 15.51
CA GLU A 340 18.54 17.98 16.79
C GLU A 340 17.70 19.26 16.65
N HIS A 341 18.16 20.20 15.82
CA HIS A 341 17.42 21.44 15.52
C HIS A 341 16.04 21.16 14.90
N TYR A 342 15.95 20.24 13.93
CA TYR A 342 14.69 19.83 13.36
C TYR A 342 13.76 19.17 14.40
N LEU A 343 14.32 18.27 15.21
CA LEU A 343 13.57 17.59 16.25
C LEU A 343 13.03 18.56 17.32
N GLN A 344 13.79 19.59 17.68
CA GLN A 344 13.33 20.66 18.60
C GLN A 344 12.13 21.44 18.04
N HIS A 345 11.96 21.47 16.72
CA HIS A 345 10.77 22.03 16.04
C HIS A 345 9.62 21.01 15.88
N GLY A 346 9.78 19.78 16.40
CA GLY A 346 8.80 18.71 16.25
C GLY A 346 8.86 17.99 14.90
N VAL A 347 9.82 18.34 14.03
CA VAL A 347 9.96 17.78 12.69
C VAL A 347 11.05 16.70 12.68
N ARG A 348 10.74 15.52 12.17
CA ARG A 348 11.67 14.39 12.06
C ARG A 348 12.29 14.34 10.67
N LEU A 349 13.58 13.98 10.59
CA LEU A 349 14.26 13.82 9.31
C LEU A 349 14.22 12.38 8.83
N CYS A 350 13.95 12.21 7.53
CA CYS A 350 13.99 10.95 6.79
C CYS A 350 15.00 11.09 5.65
N ALA A 351 16.10 10.33 5.67
CA ALA A 351 17.20 10.54 4.73
C ALA A 351 17.16 9.59 3.53
N ASN A 352 17.36 10.16 2.34
CA ASN A 352 17.51 9.44 1.08
C ASN A 352 18.78 8.58 1.07
N ILE A 353 18.65 7.30 0.71
CA ILE A 353 19.75 6.35 0.57
C ILE A 353 19.57 5.52 -0.70
N LYS A 354 20.68 5.28 -1.41
CA LYS A 354 20.69 4.60 -2.71
C LYS A 354 21.57 3.35 -2.67
N PRO A 355 21.19 2.24 -3.35
CA PRO A 355 21.90 0.95 -3.25
C PRO A 355 23.08 0.80 -4.20
N CYS A 356 23.46 1.83 -4.94
CA CYS A 356 24.57 1.79 -5.88
C CYS A 356 25.70 2.67 -5.38
N LEU A 357 26.94 2.14 -5.36
CA LEU A 357 28.15 2.90 -5.09
C LEU A 357 28.79 3.30 -6.41
N LEU A 358 29.03 4.60 -6.60
CA LEU A 358 29.78 5.10 -7.75
C LEU A 358 31.23 4.55 -7.72
N GLN A 359 31.85 4.39 -8.87
CA GLN A 359 33.20 3.81 -8.96
C GLN A 359 34.26 4.60 -8.18
N ASP A 360 34.06 5.90 -7.98
CA ASP A 360 34.92 6.80 -7.20
C ASP A 360 34.39 7.04 -5.77
N HIS A 361 33.42 6.25 -5.31
CA HIS A 361 32.92 6.32 -3.94
C HIS A 361 34.05 6.06 -2.94
N PRO A 362 34.21 6.86 -1.86
CA PRO A 362 35.31 6.69 -0.89
C PRO A 362 35.43 5.28 -0.31
N ARG A 363 34.31 4.54 -0.27
CA ARG A 363 34.25 3.16 0.26
C ARG A 363 34.11 2.09 -0.83
N PHE A 364 34.30 2.41 -2.12
CA PHE A 364 34.17 1.43 -3.21
C PHE A 364 35.16 0.28 -3.09
N SER A 365 36.45 0.58 -2.88
CA SER A 365 37.47 -0.45 -2.73
C SER A 365 37.28 -1.33 -1.48
N GLU A 366 36.74 -0.77 -0.38
CA GLU A 366 36.32 -1.54 0.80
C GLU A 366 35.25 -2.55 0.40
N ALA A 367 34.16 -2.07 -0.23
CA ALA A 367 33.03 -2.88 -0.64
C ALA A 367 33.44 -3.98 -1.66
N GLU A 368 34.30 -3.63 -2.60
CA GLU A 368 34.85 -4.60 -3.56
C GLU A 368 35.68 -5.69 -2.86
N SER A 369 36.59 -5.31 -1.94
CA SER A 369 37.42 -6.26 -1.19
C SER A 369 36.61 -7.22 -0.32
N LEU A 370 35.46 -6.75 0.17
CA LEU A 370 34.49 -7.54 0.96
C LEU A 370 33.50 -8.32 0.08
N ASN A 371 33.60 -8.21 -1.25
CA ASN A 371 32.69 -8.86 -2.21
C ASN A 371 31.22 -8.50 -2.05
N LEU A 372 30.90 -7.24 -1.81
CA LEU A 372 29.54 -6.79 -1.51
C LEU A 372 28.67 -6.50 -2.74
N PHE A 373 29.25 -6.47 -3.93
CA PHE A 373 28.58 -6.10 -5.17
C PHE A 373 28.01 -7.31 -5.92
N ILE A 374 26.96 -7.05 -6.71
CA ILE A 374 26.55 -7.92 -7.81
C ILE A 374 27.73 -8.07 -8.78
N LYS A 375 27.96 -9.28 -9.28
CA LYS A 375 29.18 -9.62 -10.04
C LYS A 375 28.87 -9.90 -11.51
N ASN A 376 29.80 -9.48 -12.37
CA ASN A 376 29.83 -9.89 -13.78
C ASN A 376 30.40 -11.32 -13.93
N GLN A 377 30.50 -11.79 -15.19
CA GLN A 377 31.03 -13.12 -15.50
C GLN A 377 32.48 -13.33 -15.06
N ASP A 378 33.30 -12.27 -14.92
CA ASP A 378 34.69 -12.32 -14.49
C ASP A 378 34.84 -12.30 -12.95
N GLY A 379 33.72 -12.27 -12.22
CA GLY A 379 33.68 -12.20 -10.76
C GLY A 379 34.01 -10.82 -10.18
N LYS A 380 34.09 -9.80 -11.03
CA LYS A 380 34.27 -8.39 -10.64
C LYS A 380 32.89 -7.71 -10.44
N PRO A 381 32.84 -6.52 -9.80
CA PRO A 381 31.61 -5.76 -9.72
C PRO A 381 30.98 -5.54 -11.10
N GLU A 382 29.66 -5.77 -11.22
CA GLU A 382 28.90 -5.43 -12.40
C GLU A 382 28.70 -3.93 -12.46
N MET A 383 29.36 -3.28 -13.44
CA MET A 383 29.34 -1.84 -13.59
C MET A 383 28.13 -1.40 -14.42
N VAL A 384 27.37 -0.45 -13.91
CA VAL A 384 26.16 0.11 -14.53
C VAL A 384 26.24 1.61 -14.63
N GLN A 385 25.58 2.21 -15.63
CA GLN A 385 25.33 3.65 -15.59
C GLN A 385 24.29 3.93 -14.50
N PHE A 386 24.67 4.70 -13.52
CA PHE A 386 23.80 5.18 -12.46
C PHE A 386 23.57 6.69 -12.63
N TRP A 387 22.86 7.35 -11.69
CA TRP A 387 22.46 8.76 -11.83
C TRP A 387 23.63 9.70 -12.17
N ASP A 388 24.62 9.80 -11.29
CA ASP A 388 25.69 10.78 -11.41
C ASP A 388 26.90 10.27 -12.20
N GLU A 389 27.12 8.93 -12.22
CA GLU A 389 28.29 8.31 -12.82
C GLU A 389 28.11 6.77 -12.89
N VAL A 390 29.07 6.08 -13.51
CA VAL A 390 29.18 4.63 -13.47
C VAL A 390 29.41 4.16 -12.04
N GLY A 391 28.69 3.12 -11.64
CA GLY A 391 28.77 2.52 -10.31
C GLY A 391 28.45 1.04 -10.32
N ALA A 392 28.35 0.43 -9.14
CA ALA A 392 27.97 -0.96 -8.96
C ALA A 392 26.90 -1.09 -7.88
N TYR A 393 25.88 -1.92 -8.13
CA TYR A 393 24.86 -2.23 -7.15
C TYR A 393 25.38 -3.18 -6.08
N LEU A 394 25.05 -2.85 -4.83
CA LEU A 394 25.22 -3.75 -3.69
C LEU A 394 24.31 -4.97 -3.84
N ASP A 395 24.80 -6.15 -3.48
CA ASP A 395 24.06 -7.41 -3.53
C ASP A 395 23.40 -7.73 -2.19
N PHE A 396 22.14 -7.34 -2.00
CA PHE A 396 21.40 -7.61 -0.76
C PHE A 396 21.04 -9.10 -0.55
N THR A 397 21.32 -9.99 -1.50
CA THR A 397 21.27 -11.43 -1.26
C THR A 397 22.54 -11.98 -0.59
N ASN A 398 23.53 -11.11 -0.34
CA ASN A 398 24.74 -11.41 0.40
C ASN A 398 24.62 -10.94 1.86
N PRO A 399 24.71 -11.82 2.86
CA PRO A 399 24.63 -11.44 4.27
C PRO A 399 25.69 -10.39 4.70
N ASP A 400 26.88 -10.40 4.11
CA ASP A 400 27.92 -9.41 4.41
C ASP A 400 27.53 -8.02 3.91
N THR A 401 26.85 -7.93 2.76
CA THR A 401 26.27 -6.68 2.24
C THR A 401 25.20 -6.14 3.17
N ILE A 402 24.30 -6.99 3.64
CA ILE A 402 23.25 -6.61 4.61
C ILE A 402 23.90 -6.06 5.89
N ALA A 403 24.90 -6.73 6.42
CA ALA A 403 25.63 -6.28 7.62
C ALA A 403 26.34 -4.94 7.37
N TRP A 404 26.97 -4.75 6.21
CA TRP A 404 27.63 -3.50 5.85
C TRP A 404 26.62 -2.34 5.71
N TRP A 405 25.46 -2.62 5.06
CA TRP A 405 24.37 -1.67 4.90
C TRP A 405 23.80 -1.23 6.24
N LYS A 406 23.49 -2.17 7.13
CA LYS A 406 22.99 -1.87 8.48
C LYS A 406 23.95 -0.99 9.27
N ARG A 407 25.27 -1.29 9.22
CA ARG A 407 26.29 -0.42 9.82
C ARG A 407 26.27 0.97 9.21
N GLY A 408 26.17 1.09 7.87
CA GLY A 408 26.07 2.36 7.18
C GLY A 408 24.87 3.20 7.63
N VAL A 409 23.67 2.58 7.69
CA VAL A 409 22.45 3.24 8.21
C VAL A 409 22.66 3.70 9.65
N THR A 410 23.19 2.86 10.53
CA THR A 410 23.41 3.20 11.93
C THR A 410 24.40 4.34 12.07
N THR A 411 25.61 4.19 11.53
CA THR A 411 26.72 5.13 11.82
C THR A 411 26.63 6.43 11.04
N SER A 412 25.96 6.44 9.89
CA SER A 412 25.86 7.64 9.06
C SER A 412 24.54 8.39 9.21
N LEU A 413 23.50 7.78 9.80
CA LEU A 413 22.18 8.37 9.93
C LEU A 413 21.65 8.32 11.36
N LEU A 414 21.43 7.13 11.93
CA LEU A 414 20.76 6.99 13.23
C LEU A 414 21.58 7.61 14.38
N ASP A 415 22.91 7.45 14.38
CA ASP A 415 23.81 8.08 15.36
C ASP A 415 23.80 9.62 15.29
N TYR A 416 23.39 10.19 14.16
CA TYR A 416 23.21 11.64 13.99
C TYR A 416 21.78 12.11 14.34
N GLY A 417 20.86 11.21 14.73
CA GLY A 417 19.48 11.57 15.06
C GLY A 417 18.53 11.64 13.86
N ILE A 418 18.95 11.11 12.70
CA ILE A 418 18.04 10.90 11.56
C ILE A 418 17.06 9.78 11.93
N ALA A 419 15.76 10.06 11.92
CA ALA A 419 14.76 9.17 12.48
C ALA A 419 14.35 8.01 11.55
N ALA A 420 14.60 8.15 10.23
CA ALA A 420 14.03 7.27 9.22
C ALA A 420 14.88 7.23 7.95
N THR A 421 14.60 6.23 7.09
CA THR A 421 15.29 6.07 5.80
C THR A 421 14.32 6.12 4.63
N TRP A 422 14.78 6.72 3.54
CA TRP A 422 14.11 6.81 2.26
C TRP A 422 14.93 6.03 1.22
N ASN A 423 14.48 4.80 0.93
CA ASN A 423 15.10 3.89 -0.03
C ASN A 423 14.72 4.32 -1.45
N ASP A 424 15.68 4.86 -2.17
CA ASP A 424 15.48 5.48 -3.48
C ASP A 424 16.41 4.90 -4.54
N ASN A 425 16.04 5.04 -5.83
CA ASN A 425 16.74 4.47 -6.99
C ASN A 425 17.07 2.97 -6.80
N ASN A 426 16.15 2.24 -6.22
CA ASN A 426 16.30 0.84 -5.87
C ASN A 426 15.53 -0.12 -6.81
N GLU A 427 15.41 0.27 -8.08
CA GLU A 427 14.85 -0.55 -9.17
C GLU A 427 15.82 -1.65 -9.63
N PHE A 428 17.11 -1.53 -9.31
CA PHE A 428 18.17 -2.46 -9.71
C PHE A 428 18.20 -2.70 -11.22
N GLN A 429 18.45 -1.64 -11.99
CA GLN A 429 18.48 -1.70 -13.46
C GLN A 429 19.76 -2.42 -13.94
N ILE A 430 19.74 -3.74 -13.89
CA ILE A 430 20.80 -4.61 -14.33
C ILE A 430 20.38 -5.21 -15.66
N LEU A 431 21.15 -4.98 -16.71
CA LEU A 431 20.86 -5.43 -18.07
C LEU A 431 21.70 -6.62 -18.51
N ASN A 432 22.84 -6.89 -17.84
CA ASN A 432 23.71 -8.00 -18.18
C ASN A 432 23.09 -9.34 -17.72
N PRO A 433 22.66 -10.22 -18.63
CA PRO A 433 22.06 -11.50 -18.25
C PRO A 433 23.07 -12.48 -17.61
N GLN A 434 24.37 -12.21 -17.72
CA GLN A 434 25.42 -13.03 -17.10
C GLN A 434 25.84 -12.51 -15.72
N ALA A 435 25.31 -11.35 -15.29
CA ALA A 435 25.52 -10.85 -13.95
C ALA A 435 24.90 -11.78 -12.91
N THR A 436 25.58 -11.94 -11.77
CA THR A 436 25.18 -12.90 -10.74
C THR A 436 25.11 -12.28 -9.36
N ALA A 437 24.13 -12.73 -8.57
CA ALA A 437 23.94 -12.42 -7.16
C ALA A 437 24.32 -13.63 -6.29
N ASN A 438 24.68 -13.37 -5.03
CA ASN A 438 25.10 -14.38 -4.04
C ASN A 438 23.99 -15.38 -3.70
N GLY A 439 22.72 -14.91 -3.60
CA GLY A 439 21.57 -15.76 -3.35
C GLY A 439 21.60 -16.49 -2.01
N PHE A 440 22.22 -15.92 -0.98
CA PHE A 440 22.45 -16.61 0.31
C PHE A 440 23.24 -17.91 0.16
N GLY A 441 24.25 -17.91 -0.72
CA GLY A 441 25.06 -19.07 -1.04
C GLY A 441 24.52 -19.93 -2.19
N GLN A 442 23.36 -19.64 -2.71
CA GLN A 442 22.77 -20.25 -3.89
C GLN A 442 22.76 -19.23 -5.05
N ARG A 443 23.79 -19.22 -5.84
CA ARG A 443 24.04 -18.23 -6.89
C ARG A 443 22.88 -18.14 -7.88
N PHE A 444 22.34 -16.93 -8.09
CA PHE A 444 21.30 -16.60 -9.07
C PHE A 444 21.82 -15.68 -10.16
N GLN A 445 21.15 -15.69 -11.32
CA GLN A 445 21.29 -14.62 -12.29
C GLN A 445 20.71 -13.32 -11.69
N ALA A 446 21.46 -12.22 -11.74
CA ALA A 446 21.01 -10.97 -11.11
C ALA A 446 19.74 -10.40 -11.74
N VAL A 447 19.54 -10.62 -13.05
CA VAL A 447 18.33 -10.18 -13.77
C VAL A 447 17.06 -10.87 -13.28
N GLU A 448 17.16 -12.08 -12.71
CA GLU A 448 16.03 -12.84 -12.19
C GLU A 448 15.60 -12.40 -10.78
N VAL A 449 16.45 -11.70 -10.05
CA VAL A 449 16.26 -11.37 -8.62
C VAL A 449 16.24 -9.87 -8.32
N LYS A 450 16.00 -9.02 -9.31
CA LYS A 450 15.96 -7.55 -9.12
C LYS A 450 14.94 -7.13 -8.05
N GLY A 451 13.73 -7.63 -8.12
CA GLY A 451 12.68 -7.34 -7.14
C GLY A 451 13.02 -7.84 -5.73
N LEU A 452 13.81 -8.91 -5.62
CA LEU A 452 14.31 -9.39 -4.34
C LEU A 452 15.35 -8.45 -3.74
N GLN A 453 16.28 -7.92 -4.55
CA GLN A 453 17.27 -6.92 -4.09
C GLN A 453 16.58 -5.74 -3.43
N THR A 454 15.53 -5.21 -4.08
CA THR A 454 14.69 -4.11 -3.58
C THR A 454 14.06 -4.44 -2.22
N LEU A 455 13.44 -5.61 -2.10
CA LEU A 455 12.78 -6.06 -0.88
C LEU A 455 13.76 -6.26 0.28
N LEU A 456 14.93 -6.82 0.00
CA LEU A 456 15.97 -7.05 1.02
C LEU A 456 16.66 -5.75 1.46
N MET A 457 16.79 -4.75 0.60
CA MET A 457 17.23 -3.41 0.99
C MET A 457 16.27 -2.78 2.02
N MET A 458 14.93 -2.92 1.81
CA MET A 458 13.93 -2.46 2.77
C MET A 458 14.07 -3.22 4.10
N ALA A 459 14.18 -4.54 4.04
CA ALA A 459 14.31 -5.39 5.23
C ALA A 459 15.57 -5.03 6.04
N ALA A 460 16.72 -4.87 5.37
CA ALA A 460 17.97 -4.47 6.00
C ALA A 460 17.89 -3.07 6.64
N SER A 461 17.24 -2.12 5.96
CA SER A 461 17.04 -0.77 6.49
C SER A 461 16.11 -0.76 7.71
N ARG A 462 15.04 -1.58 7.70
CA ARG A 462 14.15 -1.76 8.83
C ARG A 462 14.86 -2.41 10.03
N GLU A 463 15.62 -3.48 9.79
CA GLU A 463 16.37 -4.16 10.85
C GLU A 463 17.37 -3.21 11.52
N ALA A 464 18.09 -2.38 10.74
CA ALA A 464 19.00 -1.39 11.30
C ALA A 464 18.29 -0.44 12.27
N GLN A 465 17.11 0.07 11.93
CA GLN A 465 16.32 0.93 12.79
C GLN A 465 15.80 0.18 14.04
N SER A 466 15.30 -1.06 13.85
CA SER A 466 14.77 -1.86 14.95
C SER A 466 15.86 -2.29 15.95
N GLU A 467 17.07 -2.58 15.48
CA GLU A 467 18.21 -2.90 16.33
C GLU A 467 18.74 -1.68 17.08
N PHE A 468 18.73 -0.50 16.42
CA PHE A 468 19.16 0.76 17.04
C PHE A 468 18.20 1.24 18.12
N ALA A 469 16.89 1.13 17.89
CA ALA A 469 15.85 1.60 18.81
C ALA A 469 14.72 0.54 18.92
N PRO A 470 14.92 -0.55 19.69
CA PRO A 470 13.97 -1.68 19.76
C PRO A 470 12.57 -1.29 20.27
N ASP A 471 12.50 -0.25 21.10
CA ASP A 471 11.25 0.25 21.67
C ASP A 471 10.45 1.13 20.69
N LYS A 472 11.05 1.53 19.57
CA LYS A 472 10.43 2.41 18.58
C LYS A 472 9.96 1.65 17.36
N ARG A 473 8.90 2.16 16.72
CA ARG A 473 8.46 1.66 15.42
C ARG A 473 9.36 2.21 14.33
N PRO A 474 9.96 1.36 13.49
CA PRO A 474 10.74 1.83 12.35
C PRO A 474 9.85 2.52 11.32
N TYR A 475 10.38 3.53 10.66
CA TYR A 475 9.73 4.20 9.55
C TYR A 475 10.65 4.23 8.33
N LEU A 476 10.14 3.71 7.24
CA LEU A 476 10.84 3.66 5.96
C LEU A 476 9.90 4.09 4.85
N VAL A 477 10.47 4.76 3.85
CA VAL A 477 9.83 5.01 2.56
C VAL A 477 10.64 4.30 1.49
N SER A 478 9.97 3.65 0.52
CA SER A 478 10.66 3.03 -0.61
C SER A 478 9.97 3.37 -1.93
N ARG A 479 10.78 3.70 -2.96
CA ARG A 479 10.28 4.00 -4.30
C ARG A 479 9.87 2.73 -5.03
N SER A 480 10.79 1.80 -5.17
CA SER A 480 10.55 0.52 -5.83
C SER A 480 10.10 -0.55 -4.85
N GLY A 481 9.49 -1.62 -5.38
CA GLY A 481 9.05 -2.75 -4.57
C GLY A 481 8.21 -3.76 -5.32
N GLY A 482 7.76 -4.76 -4.58
CA GLY A 482 6.95 -5.86 -5.07
C GLY A 482 6.11 -6.51 -3.96
N PRO A 483 5.58 -7.72 -4.18
CA PRO A 483 4.76 -8.42 -3.20
C PRO A 483 5.49 -8.59 -1.86
N GLY A 484 4.84 -8.21 -0.77
CA GLY A 484 5.41 -8.26 0.58
C GLY A 484 6.10 -6.98 1.04
N MET A 485 6.25 -5.95 0.18
CA MET A 485 6.85 -4.68 0.58
C MET A 485 6.08 -3.96 1.69
N GLN A 486 4.76 -4.17 1.78
CA GLN A 486 3.91 -3.58 2.82
C GLN A 486 4.35 -3.93 4.25
N ARG A 487 5.09 -5.03 4.42
CA ARG A 487 5.66 -5.43 5.73
C ARG A 487 6.70 -4.47 6.26
N TYR A 488 7.28 -3.64 5.41
CA TYR A 488 8.45 -2.84 5.72
C TYR A 488 8.23 -1.34 5.61
N VAL A 489 7.45 -0.88 4.60
CA VAL A 489 7.52 0.49 4.13
C VAL A 489 6.16 1.16 3.92
N GLN A 490 6.18 2.50 3.98
CA GLN A 490 5.30 3.39 3.26
C GLN A 490 5.89 3.64 1.86
N THR A 491 5.09 3.91 0.84
CA THR A 491 5.57 4.12 -0.53
C THR A 491 4.91 5.34 -1.20
N TRP A 492 5.50 5.77 -2.31
CA TRP A 492 4.90 6.76 -3.22
C TRP A 492 5.02 6.31 -4.67
N SER A 493 4.36 6.99 -5.57
CA SER A 493 4.33 6.62 -7.00
C SER A 493 5.56 7.06 -7.80
N GLY A 494 6.67 7.40 -7.13
CA GLY A 494 7.88 7.87 -7.78
C GLY A 494 7.75 9.29 -8.36
N ASP A 495 8.59 9.59 -9.33
CA ASP A 495 8.85 10.92 -9.86
C ASP A 495 7.79 11.33 -10.90
N ASN A 496 6.64 11.80 -10.44
CA ASN A 496 5.53 12.16 -11.29
C ASN A 496 5.75 13.53 -11.98
N TYR A 497 5.14 13.73 -13.16
CA TYR A 497 5.20 14.98 -13.90
C TYR A 497 4.10 15.94 -13.46
N THR A 498 4.41 17.23 -13.32
CA THR A 498 3.47 18.27 -12.90
C THR A 498 2.42 18.54 -13.97
N SER A 499 1.20 18.07 -13.77
CA SER A 499 0.05 18.33 -14.66
C SER A 499 -1.29 17.95 -14.02
N TRP A 500 -2.39 18.49 -14.54
CA TRP A 500 -3.75 18.09 -14.19
C TRP A 500 -4.02 16.61 -14.51
N GLN A 501 -3.46 16.11 -15.62
CA GLN A 501 -3.58 14.69 -15.99
C GLN A 501 -2.93 13.80 -14.94
N THR A 502 -1.77 14.18 -14.43
CA THR A 502 -1.08 13.42 -13.38
C THR A 502 -1.90 13.42 -12.08
N LEU A 503 -2.42 14.56 -11.65
CA LEU A 503 -3.32 14.62 -10.50
C LEU A 503 -4.48 13.62 -10.66
N LYS A 504 -5.16 13.64 -11.80
CA LYS A 504 -6.30 12.76 -12.10
C LYS A 504 -5.94 11.27 -12.03
N TYR A 505 -4.88 10.86 -12.70
CA TYR A 505 -4.50 9.44 -12.78
C TYR A 505 -3.72 8.94 -11.56
N ASN A 506 -3.12 9.81 -10.75
CA ASN A 506 -2.54 9.43 -9.48
C ASN A 506 -3.61 8.92 -8.50
N ILE A 507 -4.86 9.43 -8.55
CA ILE A 507 -5.98 8.89 -7.76
C ILE A 507 -6.14 7.39 -8.07
N LYS A 508 -6.29 7.04 -9.35
CA LYS A 508 -6.47 5.66 -9.82
C LYS A 508 -5.26 4.77 -9.51
N MET A 509 -4.06 5.33 -9.60
CA MET A 509 -2.82 4.64 -9.28
C MET A 509 -2.73 4.29 -7.78
N GLY A 510 -3.05 5.23 -6.90
CA GLY A 510 -3.11 5.00 -5.45
C GLY A 510 -4.15 3.94 -5.07
N LEU A 511 -5.34 3.98 -5.70
CA LEU A 511 -6.38 2.97 -5.53
C LEU A 511 -5.94 1.60 -6.05
N GLY A 512 -5.21 1.55 -7.17
CA GLY A 512 -4.62 0.31 -7.70
C GLY A 512 -3.61 -0.33 -6.76
N LEU A 513 -2.75 0.48 -6.12
CA LEU A 513 -1.83 0.02 -5.07
C LEU A 513 -2.59 -0.51 -3.85
N ALA A 514 -3.60 0.21 -3.36
CA ALA A 514 -4.42 -0.22 -2.23
C ALA A 514 -5.14 -1.55 -2.50
N MET A 515 -5.69 -1.73 -3.71
CA MET A 515 -6.30 -3.00 -4.15
C MET A 515 -5.28 -4.12 -4.33
N SER A 516 -4.00 -3.81 -4.38
CA SER A 516 -2.89 -4.77 -4.47
C SER A 516 -2.16 -4.95 -3.14
N GLY A 517 -2.84 -4.68 -2.02
CA GLY A 517 -2.33 -4.90 -0.68
C GLY A 517 -1.33 -3.85 -0.18
N ILE A 518 -1.12 -2.75 -0.91
CA ILE A 518 -0.19 -1.68 -0.54
C ILE A 518 -0.97 -0.38 -0.34
N SER A 519 -1.61 -0.27 0.82
CA SER A 519 -2.53 0.83 1.08
C SER A 519 -1.87 2.05 1.74
N ASN A 520 -0.73 1.88 2.44
CA ASN A 520 0.02 3.02 2.99
C ASN A 520 0.88 3.67 1.90
N THR A 521 0.23 4.44 1.04
CA THR A 521 0.79 5.02 -0.19
C THR A 521 0.36 6.47 -0.39
N GLY A 522 1.07 7.18 -1.27
CA GLY A 522 0.74 8.53 -1.72
C GLY A 522 1.50 8.92 -2.99
N HIS A 523 1.56 10.21 -3.24
CA HIS A 523 2.17 10.79 -4.43
C HIS A 523 2.94 12.04 -4.04
N ASP A 524 3.83 12.51 -4.91
CA ASP A 524 4.45 13.82 -4.75
C ASP A 524 3.43 14.90 -5.12
N VAL A 525 2.93 15.61 -4.11
CA VAL A 525 1.89 16.62 -4.22
C VAL A 525 2.46 17.88 -4.84
N GLY A 526 1.80 18.37 -5.87
CA GLY A 526 2.27 19.50 -6.68
C GLY A 526 3.05 19.06 -7.92
N GLY A 527 3.44 17.77 -8.00
CA GLY A 527 4.30 17.21 -9.04
C GLY A 527 5.77 17.30 -8.68
N PHE A 528 6.53 16.23 -9.04
CA PHE A 528 7.97 16.16 -8.78
C PHE A 528 8.78 16.87 -9.87
N SER A 529 8.55 16.55 -11.15
CA SER A 529 9.31 17.05 -12.30
C SER A 529 8.46 17.87 -13.26
N GLY A 530 9.10 18.66 -14.10
CA GLY A 530 8.44 19.57 -15.05
C GLY A 530 8.29 20.98 -14.50
N PRO A 531 7.31 21.77 -14.98
CA PRO A 531 7.12 23.14 -14.53
C PRO A 531 6.58 23.18 -13.08
N ALA A 532 6.79 24.31 -12.41
CA ALA A 532 6.08 24.57 -11.17
C ALA A 532 4.55 24.50 -11.38
N PRO A 533 3.78 23.95 -10.43
CA PRO A 533 2.32 23.92 -10.54
C PRO A 533 1.74 25.33 -10.53
N SER A 534 0.62 25.55 -11.23
CA SER A 534 -0.14 26.79 -11.01
C SER A 534 -0.72 26.83 -9.58
N PRO A 535 -1.05 28.02 -9.04
CA PRO A 535 -1.68 28.15 -7.72
C PRO A 535 -2.91 27.24 -7.56
N GLU A 536 -3.78 27.17 -8.58
CA GLU A 536 -4.96 26.31 -8.56
C GLU A 536 -4.56 24.82 -8.55
N LEU A 537 -3.65 24.40 -9.41
CA LEU A 537 -3.20 23.00 -9.47
C LEU A 537 -2.59 22.57 -8.14
N LEU A 538 -1.74 23.39 -7.52
CA LEU A 538 -1.18 23.11 -6.21
C LEU A 538 -2.28 22.95 -5.15
N LEU A 539 -3.23 23.89 -5.09
CA LEU A 539 -4.35 23.82 -4.15
C LEU A 539 -5.16 22.53 -4.33
N ARG A 540 -5.54 22.18 -5.58
CA ARG A 540 -6.30 20.96 -5.86
C ARG A 540 -5.52 19.69 -5.53
N TRP A 541 -4.22 19.70 -5.78
CA TRP A 541 -3.38 18.55 -5.42
C TRP A 541 -3.22 18.39 -3.91
N VAL A 542 -3.13 19.51 -3.15
CA VAL A 542 -3.15 19.45 -1.68
C VAL A 542 -4.51 18.99 -1.17
N GLN A 543 -5.63 19.47 -1.77
CA GLN A 543 -6.98 19.00 -1.42
C GLN A 543 -7.16 17.48 -1.56
N PHE A 544 -6.55 16.88 -2.57
CA PHE A 544 -6.49 15.43 -2.73
C PHE A 544 -5.47 14.80 -1.77
N GLY A 545 -4.26 15.35 -1.73
CA GLY A 545 -3.11 14.78 -1.01
C GLY A 545 -3.35 14.60 0.48
N ILE A 546 -4.06 15.53 1.13
CA ILE A 546 -4.39 15.42 2.57
C ILE A 546 -5.27 14.21 2.91
N PHE A 547 -5.90 13.56 1.91
CA PHE A 547 -6.69 12.34 2.10
C PHE A 547 -5.94 11.07 1.71
N MET A 548 -4.72 11.17 1.19
CA MET A 548 -3.86 10.02 0.98
C MET A 548 -3.20 9.57 2.30
N PRO A 549 -2.97 8.26 2.51
CA PRO A 549 -2.24 7.77 3.68
C PRO A 549 -0.87 8.43 3.84
N ARG A 550 -0.07 8.49 2.76
CA ARG A 550 1.16 9.32 2.70
C ARG A 550 0.84 10.67 2.07
N PHE A 551 1.17 11.74 2.77
CA PHE A 551 1.01 13.11 2.29
C PHE A 551 2.36 13.85 2.31
N SER A 552 2.90 14.14 1.14
CA SER A 552 4.18 14.83 0.97
C SER A 552 4.10 15.83 -0.17
N ILE A 553 4.53 17.07 0.06
CA ILE A 553 4.85 18.03 -0.99
C ILE A 553 6.33 17.84 -1.30
N HIS A 554 6.64 17.43 -2.53
CA HIS A 554 8.01 17.16 -2.97
C HIS A 554 8.20 17.58 -4.42
N SER A 555 9.34 18.18 -4.74
CA SER A 555 9.60 18.72 -6.07
C SER A 555 11.07 18.75 -6.47
N TRP A 556 11.26 18.71 -7.77
CA TRP A 556 12.47 19.07 -8.48
C TRP A 556 12.07 19.75 -9.81
N ASN A 557 11.56 21.00 -9.70
CA ASN A 557 11.04 21.74 -10.84
C ASN A 557 12.15 22.12 -11.83
N ASP A 558 11.79 22.20 -13.13
CA ASP A 558 12.73 22.50 -14.20
C ASP A 558 13.40 23.88 -14.04
N ASP A 559 12.71 24.83 -13.42
CA ASP A 559 13.20 26.18 -13.13
C ASP A 559 13.87 26.31 -11.75
N GLN A 560 14.05 25.18 -11.03
CA GLN A 560 14.60 25.07 -9.69
C GLN A 560 13.78 25.77 -8.60
N THR A 561 12.56 26.20 -8.87
CA THR A 561 11.61 26.60 -7.82
C THR A 561 11.25 25.43 -6.93
N VAL A 562 10.79 25.71 -5.72
CA VAL A 562 10.43 24.70 -4.72
C VAL A 562 8.93 24.74 -4.50
N ASN A 563 8.29 23.59 -4.57
CA ASN A 563 6.91 23.45 -4.16
C ASN A 563 6.82 23.48 -2.64
N GLU A 564 6.36 24.61 -2.12
CA GLU A 564 6.10 24.81 -0.69
C GLU A 564 4.64 25.14 -0.44
N ALA A 565 4.16 24.80 0.74
CA ALA A 565 2.79 25.10 1.15
C ALA A 565 2.43 26.59 1.10
N TRP A 566 3.43 27.48 1.07
CA TRP A 566 3.28 28.96 1.03
C TRP A 566 3.83 29.60 -0.22
N MET A 567 4.19 28.84 -1.27
CA MET A 567 4.81 29.41 -2.47
C MET A 567 3.92 30.42 -3.22
N TYR A 568 2.59 30.35 -3.05
CA TYR A 568 1.62 31.24 -3.65
C TYR A 568 0.74 31.92 -2.59
N PRO A 569 0.89 33.24 -2.37
CA PRO A 569 0.17 33.98 -1.33
C PRO A 569 -1.36 33.81 -1.42
N GLU A 570 -1.91 33.74 -2.62
CA GLU A 570 -3.35 33.63 -2.89
C GLU A 570 -3.98 32.32 -2.40
N VAL A 571 -3.22 31.23 -2.27
CA VAL A 571 -3.69 29.91 -1.79
C VAL A 571 -3.08 29.50 -0.46
N THR A 572 -2.13 30.27 0.07
CA THR A 572 -1.42 29.93 1.33
C THR A 572 -2.39 29.72 2.50
N GLY A 573 -3.40 30.57 2.63
CA GLY A 573 -4.43 30.46 3.69
C GLY A 573 -5.22 29.17 3.59
N ALA A 574 -5.66 28.82 2.36
CA ALA A 574 -6.39 27.62 2.06
C ALA A 574 -5.55 26.36 2.38
N ILE A 575 -4.29 26.33 1.93
CA ILE A 575 -3.38 25.20 2.19
C ILE A 575 -3.14 25.05 3.69
N ARG A 576 -2.95 26.13 4.45
CA ARG A 576 -2.84 26.06 5.92
C ARG A 576 -4.06 25.39 6.54
N ASN A 577 -5.26 25.78 6.14
CA ASN A 577 -6.50 25.20 6.65
C ASN A 577 -6.61 23.72 6.32
N LEU A 578 -6.15 23.29 5.13
CA LEU A 578 -6.10 21.89 4.72
C LEU A 578 -5.09 21.09 5.56
N LEU A 579 -3.92 21.64 5.88
CA LEU A 579 -2.95 20.97 6.78
C LEU A 579 -3.53 20.82 8.20
N LYS A 580 -4.24 21.85 8.71
CA LYS A 580 -4.96 21.77 9.99
C LYS A 580 -6.09 20.74 9.95
N LEU A 581 -6.80 20.61 8.83
CA LEU A 581 -7.79 19.54 8.62
C LEU A 581 -7.14 18.16 8.66
N ARG A 582 -5.99 17.97 7.98
CA ARG A 582 -5.24 16.70 8.05
C ARG A 582 -4.87 16.37 9.49
N ALA A 583 -4.36 17.33 10.26
CA ALA A 583 -4.01 17.14 11.67
C ALA A 583 -5.24 16.82 12.52
N CYS A 584 -6.36 17.49 12.28
CA CYS A 584 -7.65 17.15 12.92
C CYS A 584 -8.06 15.70 12.63
N LEU A 585 -7.91 15.22 11.40
CA LEU A 585 -8.27 13.87 10.96
C LEU A 585 -7.19 12.80 11.26
N THR A 586 -6.03 13.18 11.82
CA THR A 586 -4.94 12.22 12.12
C THR A 586 -5.41 11.02 12.97
N PRO A 587 -6.27 11.15 14.00
CA PRO A 587 -6.77 10.00 14.74
C PRO A 587 -7.54 9.00 13.86
N TYR A 588 -8.31 9.49 12.90
CA TYR A 588 -9.03 8.64 11.95
C TYR A 588 -8.06 7.90 11.02
N PHE A 589 -7.09 8.60 10.42
CA PHE A 589 -6.07 7.96 9.58
C PHE A 589 -5.22 6.95 10.34
N TYR A 590 -4.97 7.22 11.62
CA TYR A 590 -4.20 6.32 12.47
C TYR A 590 -4.97 5.03 12.79
N ASP A 591 -6.28 5.13 13.03
CA ASP A 591 -7.14 3.96 13.12
C ASP A 591 -7.21 3.18 11.79
N LEU A 592 -7.29 3.85 10.65
CA LEU A 592 -7.23 3.18 9.35
C LEU A 592 -5.91 2.44 9.14
N LEU A 593 -4.78 3.02 9.56
CA LEU A 593 -3.47 2.36 9.55
C LEU A 593 -3.44 1.14 10.48
N TRP A 594 -4.05 1.26 11.66
CA TRP A 594 -4.20 0.13 12.58
C TRP A 594 -5.06 -0.99 11.98
N ARG A 595 -6.19 -0.67 11.37
CA ARG A 595 -7.05 -1.65 10.68
C ARG A 595 -6.32 -2.32 9.52
N TYR A 596 -5.56 -1.56 8.76
CA TYR A 596 -4.73 -2.11 7.69
C TYR A 596 -3.69 -3.08 8.25
N HIS A 597 -2.99 -2.72 9.31
CA HIS A 597 -2.03 -3.57 10.00
C HIS A 597 -2.68 -4.81 10.61
N GLN A 598 -3.81 -4.67 11.30
CA GLN A 598 -4.40 -5.74 12.11
C GLN A 598 -5.41 -6.59 11.36
N HIS A 599 -6.16 -5.99 10.42
CA HIS A 599 -7.28 -6.62 9.72
C HIS A 599 -7.08 -6.66 8.20
N TYR A 600 -5.94 -6.14 7.69
CA TYR A 600 -5.62 -6.11 6.27
C TYR A 600 -6.61 -5.27 5.45
N GLU A 601 -7.33 -4.35 6.09
CA GLU A 601 -8.32 -3.48 5.47
C GLU A 601 -7.62 -2.37 4.69
N PRO A 602 -7.92 -2.15 3.39
CA PRO A 602 -7.34 -1.03 2.67
C PRO A 602 -7.79 0.31 3.26
N MET A 603 -6.85 1.24 3.47
CA MET A 603 -7.11 2.58 4.03
C MET A 603 -7.89 3.46 3.07
N ILE A 604 -7.68 3.29 1.76
CA ILE A 604 -8.39 3.98 0.69
C ILE A 604 -8.96 2.94 -0.29
N LYS A 605 -10.12 3.25 -0.88
CA LYS A 605 -10.86 2.29 -1.72
C LYS A 605 -11.54 3.00 -2.90
N PRO A 606 -11.64 2.37 -4.08
CA PRO A 606 -12.62 2.80 -5.09
C PRO A 606 -14.04 2.49 -4.62
N THR A 607 -15.02 3.22 -5.15
CA THR A 607 -16.43 3.08 -4.75
C THR A 607 -16.97 1.67 -5.00
N PHE A 608 -16.59 1.02 -6.11
CA PHE A 608 -17.03 -0.34 -6.44
C PHE A 608 -16.51 -1.42 -5.48
N LEU A 609 -15.42 -1.15 -4.75
CA LEU A 609 -14.90 -2.12 -3.77
C LEU A 609 -15.81 -2.21 -2.54
N ALA A 610 -16.38 -1.08 -2.12
CA ALA A 610 -17.28 -1.00 -0.96
C ALA A 610 -18.76 -1.20 -1.33
N PHE A 611 -19.14 -0.96 -2.59
CA PHE A 611 -20.51 -1.05 -3.09
C PHE A 611 -20.56 -1.92 -4.36
N PRO A 612 -20.22 -3.21 -4.27
CA PRO A 612 -20.15 -4.09 -5.45
C PRO A 612 -21.52 -4.38 -6.07
N ASP A 613 -22.59 -4.22 -5.33
CA ASP A 613 -23.98 -4.44 -5.78
C ASP A 613 -24.55 -3.25 -6.59
N ASP A 614 -23.83 -2.13 -6.62
CA ASP A 614 -24.21 -0.95 -7.38
C ASP A 614 -23.42 -0.87 -8.70
N PRO A 615 -24.03 -1.20 -9.85
CA PRO A 615 -23.32 -1.20 -11.14
C PRO A 615 -22.75 0.15 -11.55
N LYS A 616 -23.32 1.26 -11.07
CA LYS A 616 -22.85 2.61 -11.39
C LYS A 616 -21.51 2.93 -10.76
N CYS A 617 -21.17 2.27 -9.65
CA CYS A 617 -19.87 2.42 -9.00
C CYS A 617 -18.70 1.90 -9.86
N PHE A 618 -18.98 1.01 -10.83
CA PHE A 618 -17.96 0.49 -11.75
C PHE A 618 -17.65 1.40 -12.94
N SER A 619 -18.38 2.48 -13.10
CA SER A 619 -18.03 3.51 -14.08
C SER A 619 -16.75 4.22 -13.64
N GLU A 620 -15.84 4.48 -14.59
CA GLU A 620 -14.63 5.25 -14.28
C GLU A 620 -14.98 6.62 -13.71
N ASN A 621 -14.37 6.94 -12.60
CA ASN A 621 -14.56 8.21 -11.89
C ASN A 621 -13.24 8.61 -11.18
N ASP A 622 -13.25 9.77 -10.56
CA ASP A 622 -12.12 10.33 -9.81
C ASP A 622 -12.48 10.46 -8.31
N ASP A 623 -13.33 9.56 -7.82
CA ASP A 623 -13.81 9.52 -6.45
C ASP A 623 -13.03 8.49 -5.63
N MET A 624 -12.82 8.77 -4.35
CA MET A 624 -12.05 7.92 -3.45
C MET A 624 -12.75 7.82 -2.08
N LEU A 625 -12.99 6.60 -1.63
CA LEU A 625 -13.36 6.34 -0.25
C LEU A 625 -12.12 6.34 0.65
N ILE A 626 -12.20 7.00 1.77
CA ILE A 626 -11.20 7.00 2.84
C ILE A 626 -11.80 6.22 4.01
N GLY A 627 -11.33 5.01 4.20
CA GLY A 627 -11.92 4.06 5.14
C GLY A 627 -13.41 3.80 4.87
N PRO A 628 -14.18 3.52 5.92
CA PRO A 628 -15.62 3.24 5.78
C PRO A 628 -16.50 4.48 5.74
N SER A 629 -15.98 5.66 6.11
CA SER A 629 -16.81 6.80 6.51
C SER A 629 -16.78 7.99 5.55
N LEU A 630 -15.72 8.20 4.77
CA LEU A 630 -15.57 9.39 3.94
C LEU A 630 -15.51 9.05 2.44
N LEU A 631 -16.07 9.95 1.61
CA LEU A 631 -16.00 9.92 0.16
C LEU A 631 -15.50 11.29 -0.35
N LEU A 632 -14.31 11.31 -0.93
CA LEU A 632 -13.75 12.46 -1.62
C LEU A 632 -14.15 12.42 -3.10
N ALA A 633 -14.78 13.47 -3.60
CA ALA A 633 -15.01 13.72 -5.01
C ALA A 633 -13.96 14.73 -5.51
N ALA A 634 -12.79 14.25 -5.92
CA ALA A 634 -11.65 15.10 -6.23
C ALA A 634 -11.92 16.03 -7.44
N VAL A 635 -11.41 17.24 -7.37
CA VAL A 635 -11.41 18.20 -8.49
C VAL A 635 -10.12 18.02 -9.26
N VAL A 636 -10.23 17.59 -10.51
CA VAL A 636 -9.09 17.17 -11.36
C VAL A 636 -9.00 17.89 -12.70
N GLU A 637 -9.85 18.89 -12.92
CA GLU A 637 -9.86 19.73 -14.11
C GLU A 637 -9.71 21.21 -13.70
N PRO A 638 -9.02 22.03 -14.49
CA PRO A 638 -8.86 23.45 -14.19
C PRO A 638 -10.19 24.22 -14.22
N GLU A 639 -10.25 25.32 -13.45
CA GLU A 639 -11.38 26.26 -13.42
C GLU A 639 -12.73 25.62 -13.04
N GLN A 640 -12.71 24.45 -12.39
CA GLN A 640 -13.90 23.72 -12.03
C GLN A 640 -14.51 24.28 -10.74
N SER A 641 -15.65 24.99 -10.86
CA SER A 641 -16.36 25.58 -9.72
C SER A 641 -17.42 24.69 -9.07
N SER A 642 -17.70 23.53 -9.69
CA SER A 642 -18.64 22.53 -9.16
C SER A 642 -18.19 21.11 -9.54
N ARG A 643 -18.52 20.14 -8.73
CA ARG A 643 -18.20 18.72 -8.92
C ARG A 643 -19.46 17.87 -8.84
N THR A 644 -19.79 17.20 -9.93
CA THR A 644 -20.85 16.20 -9.94
C THR A 644 -20.28 14.86 -9.47
N VAL A 645 -20.91 14.25 -8.48
CA VAL A 645 -20.52 12.97 -7.89
C VAL A 645 -21.71 12.02 -7.85
N TYR A 646 -21.47 10.76 -8.11
CA TYR A 646 -22.45 9.70 -7.90
C TYR A 646 -22.36 9.20 -6.46
N LEU A 647 -23.44 9.24 -5.72
CA LEU A 647 -23.57 8.68 -4.38
C LEU A 647 -23.94 7.20 -4.50
N PRO A 648 -23.08 6.27 -4.04
CA PRO A 648 -23.38 4.85 -4.09
C PRO A 648 -24.72 4.50 -3.45
N ALA A 649 -25.49 3.62 -4.10
CA ALA A 649 -26.69 3.07 -3.53
C ALA A 649 -26.36 2.15 -2.33
N GLY A 650 -27.29 2.03 -1.38
CA GLY A 650 -27.10 1.21 -0.17
C GLY A 650 -26.53 1.99 1.02
N ALA A 651 -26.27 3.29 0.86
CA ALA A 651 -25.94 4.20 1.94
C ALA A 651 -26.46 5.60 1.64
N ASP A 652 -26.81 6.33 2.69
CA ASP A 652 -27.07 7.76 2.62
C ASP A 652 -25.80 8.53 2.99
N TRP A 653 -25.75 9.81 2.64
CA TRP A 653 -24.56 10.63 2.74
C TRP A 653 -24.87 12.02 3.30
N TYR A 654 -23.91 12.58 4.01
CA TYR A 654 -23.91 13.97 4.41
C TYR A 654 -22.84 14.74 3.65
N ASP A 655 -23.17 15.92 3.14
CA ASP A 655 -22.15 16.89 2.80
C ASP A 655 -21.32 17.19 4.06
N PHE A 656 -20.01 16.94 3.97
CA PHE A 656 -19.14 17.04 5.15
C PHE A 656 -19.14 18.45 5.74
N TRP A 657 -19.25 19.47 4.93
CA TRP A 657 -19.12 20.87 5.34
C TRP A 657 -20.43 21.43 5.87
N SER A 658 -21.48 21.38 5.08
CA SER A 658 -22.79 21.95 5.40
C SER A 658 -23.65 21.05 6.28
N GLY A 659 -23.34 19.75 6.36
CA GLY A 659 -24.19 18.78 7.04
C GLY A 659 -25.50 18.47 6.30
N ALA A 660 -25.64 18.89 5.03
CA ALA A 660 -26.80 18.55 4.22
C ALA A 660 -26.86 17.05 3.95
N HIS A 661 -28.04 16.45 4.12
CA HIS A 661 -28.26 15.02 3.90
C HIS A 661 -28.69 14.73 2.47
N HIS A 662 -28.16 13.67 1.89
CA HIS A 662 -28.42 13.17 0.55
C HIS A 662 -28.68 11.67 0.56
N GLN A 663 -29.71 11.23 -0.14
CA GLN A 663 -29.95 9.79 -0.35
C GLN A 663 -28.92 9.21 -1.32
N GLY A 664 -28.57 7.95 -1.13
CA GLY A 664 -27.75 7.22 -2.10
C GLY A 664 -28.49 6.87 -3.40
N GLY A 665 -27.75 6.33 -4.37
CA GLY A 665 -28.27 5.91 -5.67
C GLY A 665 -28.51 7.05 -6.68
N GLN A 666 -28.03 8.26 -6.40
CA GLN A 666 -28.25 9.46 -7.24
C GLN A 666 -26.95 10.24 -7.51
N GLN A 667 -26.98 11.08 -8.52
CA GLN A 667 -25.96 12.10 -8.73
C GLN A 667 -26.34 13.40 -8.04
N ILE A 668 -25.37 14.04 -7.42
CA ILE A 668 -25.49 15.38 -6.87
C ILE A 668 -24.37 16.25 -7.39
N THR A 669 -24.56 17.58 -7.32
CA THR A 669 -23.52 18.55 -7.65
C THR A 669 -23.15 19.32 -6.39
N LEU A 670 -21.86 19.25 -6.03
CA LEU A 670 -21.29 19.94 -4.89
C LEU A 670 -20.53 21.18 -5.34
N PRO A 671 -20.50 22.26 -4.54
CA PRO A 671 -19.58 23.36 -4.76
C PRO A 671 -18.13 22.88 -4.77
N ALA A 672 -17.35 23.38 -5.71
CA ALA A 672 -15.92 23.08 -5.81
C ALA A 672 -15.08 24.37 -5.91
N ALA A 673 -15.72 25.55 -5.90
CA ALA A 673 -15.02 26.81 -5.80
C ALA A 673 -14.49 27.01 -4.37
N GLY A 674 -13.20 27.33 -4.24
CA GLY A 674 -12.61 27.71 -2.97
C GLY A 674 -11.82 26.63 -2.26
N GLU A 675 -11.71 26.77 -0.95
CA GLU A 675 -10.74 26.03 -0.11
C GLU A 675 -11.19 24.61 0.26
N GLN A 676 -12.49 24.40 0.33
CA GLN A 676 -13.09 23.16 0.81
C GLN A 676 -13.18 22.12 -0.33
N PRO A 677 -12.50 20.95 -0.21
CA PRO A 677 -12.71 19.89 -1.21
C PRO A 677 -14.12 19.31 -1.11
N PRO A 678 -14.74 18.90 -2.23
CA PRO A 678 -16.00 18.19 -2.23
C PRO A 678 -15.88 16.88 -1.45
N LEU A 679 -16.37 16.84 -0.22
CA LEU A 679 -16.22 15.74 0.73
C LEU A 679 -17.58 15.36 1.30
N LEU A 680 -17.83 14.06 1.36
CA LEU A 680 -19.06 13.48 1.88
C LEU A 680 -18.73 12.52 3.03
N ALA A 681 -19.64 12.44 3.99
CA ALA A 681 -19.57 11.47 5.06
C ALA A 681 -20.77 10.51 4.99
N ARG A 682 -20.50 9.22 5.18
CA ARG A 682 -21.53 8.18 5.14
C ARG A 682 -22.44 8.30 6.37
N ALA A 683 -23.75 8.24 6.16
CA ALA A 683 -24.72 8.13 7.26
C ALA A 683 -24.54 6.78 7.99
N GLY A 684 -24.76 6.77 9.30
CA GLY A 684 -24.46 5.62 10.15
C GLY A 684 -22.96 5.42 10.36
N SER A 685 -22.18 6.50 10.48
CA SER A 685 -20.73 6.42 10.69
C SER A 685 -20.21 7.43 11.71
N ALA A 686 -18.97 7.21 12.15
CA ALA A 686 -18.23 8.13 12.99
C ALA A 686 -16.80 8.31 12.46
N ILE A 687 -16.17 9.41 12.86
CA ILE A 687 -14.78 9.76 12.55
C ILE A 687 -14.09 10.23 13.84
N ALA A 688 -13.01 9.59 14.23
CA ALA A 688 -12.18 10.07 15.33
C ALA A 688 -11.38 11.30 14.90
N ILE A 689 -11.35 12.33 15.74
CA ILE A 689 -10.69 13.59 15.42
C ILE A 689 -9.92 14.15 16.62
N ASN A 690 -8.96 15.01 16.34
CA ASN A 690 -8.36 15.91 17.30
C ASN A 690 -9.02 17.28 17.15
N VAL A 691 -9.81 17.71 18.14
CA VAL A 691 -10.54 18.99 18.09
C VAL A 691 -9.71 20.16 18.58
N ALA A 692 -8.53 19.91 19.16
CA ALA A 692 -7.67 20.99 19.59
C ALA A 692 -7.12 21.76 18.38
N GLU A 693 -7.09 23.09 18.48
CA GLU A 693 -6.46 23.91 17.45
C GLU A 693 -4.96 23.59 17.37
N GLN A 694 -4.51 23.30 16.16
CA GLN A 694 -3.13 22.92 15.89
C GLN A 694 -2.32 24.11 15.41
N HIS A 695 -1.14 24.27 15.97
CA HIS A 695 -0.17 25.29 15.56
C HIS A 695 1.22 24.65 15.42
N PHE A 696 2.03 25.17 14.52
CA PHE A 696 3.41 24.72 14.39
C PHE A 696 4.18 24.89 15.71
N LYS A 697 4.97 23.90 16.12
CA LYS A 697 5.70 23.80 17.42
C LYS A 697 4.82 23.73 18.68
N ARG A 698 3.51 23.80 18.57
CA ARG A 698 2.60 23.79 19.73
C ARG A 698 1.52 22.72 19.53
N PRO A 699 1.91 21.44 19.50
CA PRO A 699 0.94 20.38 19.36
C PRO A 699 0.00 20.37 20.57
N ALA A 700 -1.29 20.24 20.29
CA ALA A 700 -2.32 20.09 21.29
C ALA A 700 -3.18 18.88 20.95
N HIS A 701 -3.73 18.23 21.98
CA HIS A 701 -4.61 17.09 21.78
C HIS A 701 -5.87 17.21 22.63
N GLN A 702 -7.01 17.08 21.97
CA GLN A 702 -8.31 16.93 22.61
C GLN A 702 -9.13 15.94 21.81
N GLN A 703 -9.52 14.86 22.46
CA GLN A 703 -10.27 13.79 21.81
C GLN A 703 -11.65 14.29 21.38
N GLY A 704 -12.02 14.00 20.13
CA GLY A 704 -13.36 14.24 19.62
C GLY A 704 -13.78 13.18 18.61
N PHE A 705 -15.08 13.22 18.29
CA PHE A 705 -15.67 12.36 17.27
C PHE A 705 -16.68 13.14 16.45
N MET A 706 -16.62 13.04 15.12
CA MET A 706 -17.72 13.47 14.27
C MET A 706 -18.67 12.31 14.07
N LEU A 707 -19.96 12.52 14.32
CA LEU A 707 -20.99 11.51 14.16
C LEU A 707 -21.94 11.93 13.04
N PHE A 708 -22.25 10.99 12.17
CA PHE A 708 -23.18 11.15 11.05
C PHE A 708 -24.31 10.12 11.20
N PRO A 709 -25.29 10.39 12.06
CA PRO A 709 -26.33 9.40 12.39
C PRO A 709 -27.27 9.14 11.22
N HIS A 710 -27.98 8.02 11.25
CA HIS A 710 -29.10 7.80 10.31
C HIS A 710 -30.18 8.85 10.51
N GLN A 711 -30.81 9.29 9.42
CA GLN A 711 -31.90 10.29 9.48
C GLN A 711 -33.17 9.75 10.16
N LEU A 712 -33.42 8.47 9.98
CA LEU A 712 -34.56 7.73 10.57
C LEU A 712 -34.02 6.72 11.59
N ASP A 713 -34.84 5.70 11.89
CA ASP A 713 -34.44 4.61 12.77
C ASP A 713 -33.19 3.89 12.20
N GLY A 714 -32.20 3.73 13.03
CA GLY A 714 -30.98 3.04 12.64
C GLY A 714 -29.95 2.97 13.78
N ALA A 715 -29.02 2.04 13.64
CA ALA A 715 -27.96 1.88 14.61
C ALA A 715 -26.62 1.68 13.90
N PHE A 716 -25.56 2.15 14.52
CA PHE A 716 -24.20 1.83 14.11
C PHE A 716 -23.24 1.73 15.30
N CYS A 717 -22.14 1.06 15.06
CA CYS A 717 -21.03 0.96 16.00
C CYS A 717 -19.73 1.29 15.29
N ALA A 718 -18.92 2.15 15.89
CA ALA A 718 -17.58 2.49 15.42
C ALA A 718 -16.55 2.22 16.52
N GLU A 719 -15.38 1.73 16.15
CA GLU A 719 -14.26 1.50 17.05
C GLU A 719 -13.03 2.24 16.52
N PHE A 720 -12.24 2.83 17.43
CA PHE A 720 -11.03 3.57 17.07
C PHE A 720 -9.89 3.22 18.02
N PHE A 721 -8.78 2.81 17.43
CA PHE A 721 -7.55 2.50 18.14
C PHE A 721 -6.71 3.76 18.33
N ASP A 722 -6.08 3.87 19.50
CA ASP A 722 -5.04 4.87 19.78
C ASP A 722 -3.98 4.35 20.76
N ASP A 723 -2.76 4.89 20.65
CA ASP A 723 -1.65 4.62 21.55
C ASP A 723 -0.72 5.86 21.66
N ASP A 724 0.55 5.68 22.06
CA ASP A 724 1.51 6.79 22.13
C ASP A 724 1.95 7.33 20.73
N GLY A 725 1.62 6.61 19.66
CA GLY A 725 1.91 7.02 18.30
C GLY A 725 3.34 6.77 17.81
N ASP A 726 4.24 6.20 18.62
CA ASP A 726 5.67 6.13 18.27
C ASP A 726 6.35 4.82 18.70
N SER A 727 5.97 4.26 19.85
CA SER A 727 6.64 3.08 20.39
C SER A 727 5.96 1.76 20.05
N ASN A 728 6.66 0.65 20.35
CA ASN A 728 6.14 -0.70 20.26
C ASN A 728 5.32 -1.13 21.51
N ALA A 729 5.05 -0.21 22.44
CA ALA A 729 4.38 -0.51 23.71
C ALA A 729 2.94 -1.04 23.54
N TYR A 730 2.30 -0.80 22.39
CA TYR A 730 1.01 -1.38 22.04
C TYR A 730 1.04 -2.93 22.01
N LEU A 731 2.20 -3.55 21.73
CA LEU A 731 2.39 -5.01 21.77
C LEU A 731 2.20 -5.57 23.19
N ASP A 732 2.48 -4.73 24.21
CA ASP A 732 2.28 -5.05 25.62
C ASP A 732 0.90 -4.60 26.14
N GLY A 733 -0.03 -4.25 25.23
CA GLY A 733 -1.37 -3.80 25.55
C GLY A 733 -1.44 -2.34 26.02
N LYS A 734 -0.38 -1.54 25.84
CA LYS A 734 -0.38 -0.11 26.14
C LYS A 734 -1.03 0.67 25.00
N SER A 735 -2.32 0.51 24.86
CA SER A 735 -3.16 1.18 23.86
C SER A 735 -4.55 1.43 24.42
N SER A 736 -5.31 2.28 23.79
CA SER A 736 -6.73 2.53 24.05
C SER A 736 -7.58 2.11 22.85
N LEU A 737 -8.80 1.65 23.14
CA LEU A 737 -9.83 1.37 22.14
C LEU A 737 -11.09 2.14 22.52
N TRP A 738 -11.45 3.09 21.69
CA TRP A 738 -12.70 3.81 21.78
C TRP A 738 -13.79 3.04 21.05
N LYS A 739 -14.96 2.94 21.67
CA LYS A 739 -16.13 2.32 21.08
C LYS A 739 -17.32 3.25 21.20
N ILE A 740 -17.96 3.53 20.08
CA ILE A 740 -19.12 4.41 19.98
C ILE A 740 -20.27 3.60 19.41
N ARG A 741 -21.38 3.53 20.15
CA ARG A 741 -22.64 2.95 19.68
C ARG A 741 -23.65 4.05 19.60
N VAL A 742 -24.32 4.16 18.46
CA VAL A 742 -25.38 5.16 18.25
C VAL A 742 -26.65 4.46 17.79
N GLN A 743 -27.72 4.71 18.51
CA GLN A 743 -29.07 4.34 18.11
C GLN A 743 -29.84 5.61 17.83
N SER A 744 -30.39 5.75 16.62
CA SER A 744 -31.19 6.89 16.21
C SER A 744 -32.65 6.50 16.01
N ASN A 745 -33.51 7.40 16.34
CA ASN A 745 -34.94 7.37 15.99
C ASN A 745 -35.41 8.79 15.62
N ALA A 746 -36.69 9.02 15.46
CA ALA A 746 -37.24 10.31 15.01
C ALA A 746 -36.96 11.46 16.01
N GLU A 747 -36.78 11.19 17.30
CA GLU A 747 -36.75 12.20 18.38
C GLU A 747 -35.39 12.20 19.11
N THR A 748 -34.69 11.04 19.20
CA THR A 748 -33.50 10.88 20.02
C THR A 748 -32.33 10.30 19.27
N LEU A 749 -31.14 10.63 19.79
CA LEU A 749 -29.87 9.95 19.50
C LEU A 749 -29.35 9.39 20.82
N ASP A 750 -29.47 8.07 20.98
CA ASP A 750 -28.92 7.38 22.14
C ASP A 750 -27.46 7.02 21.80
N ILE A 751 -26.52 7.63 22.54
CA ILE A 751 -25.09 7.48 22.32
C ILE A 751 -24.45 6.83 23.54
N ASP A 752 -23.78 5.71 23.30
CA ASP A 752 -22.94 5.02 24.25
C ASP A 752 -21.48 5.15 23.83
N LEU A 753 -20.65 5.73 24.70
CA LEU A 753 -19.24 5.99 24.46
C LEU A 753 -18.41 5.31 25.53
N GLU A 754 -17.54 4.40 25.13
CA GLU A 754 -16.68 3.61 26.00
C GLU A 754 -15.22 3.75 25.56
N CYS A 755 -14.29 3.94 26.52
CA CYS A 755 -12.86 3.81 26.29
C CYS A 755 -12.30 2.69 27.15
N SER A 756 -11.61 1.74 26.55
CA SER A 756 -10.94 0.62 27.22
C SER A 756 -9.43 0.67 26.98
N GLY A 757 -8.64 0.06 27.91
CA GLY A 757 -7.18 0.08 27.85
C GLY A 757 -6.58 1.25 28.62
N ILE A 758 -5.56 1.90 28.05
CA ILE A 758 -4.94 3.08 28.67
C ILE A 758 -5.96 4.23 28.68
N GLN A 759 -6.06 4.87 29.83
CA GLN A 759 -6.96 6.01 29.99
C GLN A 759 -6.46 7.21 29.16
N PRO A 760 -7.36 7.91 28.45
CA PRO A 760 -6.99 9.11 27.72
C PRO A 760 -6.47 10.19 28.68
N PRO A 761 -5.63 11.13 28.21
CA PRO A 761 -5.04 12.17 29.03
C PRO A 761 -6.07 13.16 29.62
N SER A 762 -7.29 13.16 29.07
CA SER A 762 -8.40 14.00 29.54
C SER A 762 -9.72 13.21 29.57
N ASP A 763 -10.54 13.45 30.55
CA ASP A 763 -11.92 12.98 30.66
C ASP A 763 -12.92 13.80 29.81
N LEU A 764 -12.43 14.83 29.10
CA LEU A 764 -13.23 15.66 28.22
C LEU A 764 -13.20 15.09 26.79
N VAL A 765 -14.37 14.90 26.22
CA VAL A 765 -14.57 14.46 24.83
C VAL A 765 -15.54 15.39 24.14
N THR A 766 -15.30 15.71 22.88
CA THR A 766 -16.17 16.52 22.06
C THR A 766 -16.86 15.67 20.99
N LEU A 767 -18.18 15.73 20.92
CA LEU A 767 -18.94 15.19 19.79
C LEU A 767 -19.33 16.33 18.86
N LEU A 768 -19.08 16.12 17.56
CA LEU A 768 -19.52 17.01 16.49
C LEU A 768 -20.59 16.33 15.68
N LEU A 769 -21.76 16.95 15.55
CA LEU A 769 -22.89 16.49 14.75
C LEU A 769 -23.14 17.46 13.60
N PRO A 770 -23.84 17.04 12.51
CA PRO A 770 -24.33 17.99 11.50
C PRO A 770 -25.12 19.13 12.14
N GLN A 771 -24.96 20.35 11.61
CA GLN A 771 -25.62 21.55 12.18
C GLN A 771 -27.12 21.40 12.36
N HIS A 772 -27.78 20.71 11.45
CA HIS A 772 -29.24 20.51 11.43
C HIS A 772 -29.71 19.30 12.24
N GLU A 773 -28.78 18.61 12.92
CA GLU A 773 -29.12 17.51 13.81
C GLU A 773 -29.64 18.07 15.14
N MET A 774 -30.93 18.12 15.28
CA MET A 774 -31.61 18.74 16.42
C MET A 774 -32.25 17.74 17.40
N ARG A 775 -32.15 16.44 17.12
CA ARG A 775 -32.68 15.40 18.01
C ARG A 775 -32.06 15.48 19.41
N GLN A 776 -32.80 15.05 20.40
CA GLN A 776 -32.30 14.99 21.78
C GLN A 776 -31.19 13.96 21.88
N VAL A 777 -30.02 14.36 22.39
CA VAL A 777 -28.92 13.43 22.66
C VAL A 777 -29.08 12.86 24.05
N VAL A 778 -29.12 11.54 24.14
CA VAL A 778 -29.17 10.76 25.38
C VAL A 778 -27.87 9.99 25.53
N LEU A 779 -27.19 10.09 26.65
CA LEU A 779 -25.91 9.46 26.93
C LEU A 779 -26.05 8.45 28.07
N SER A 780 -25.52 7.24 27.85
CA SER A 780 -25.60 6.16 28.85
C SER A 780 -24.55 6.27 29.96
N ALA A 781 -23.36 6.85 29.68
CA ALA A 781 -22.23 6.81 30.61
C ALA A 781 -21.43 8.13 30.74
N ALA A 782 -21.96 9.25 30.26
CA ALA A 782 -21.28 10.54 30.28
C ALA A 782 -22.22 11.67 30.75
N ALA A 783 -21.66 12.76 31.22
CA ALA A 783 -22.40 13.97 31.54
C ALA A 783 -22.18 15.03 30.44
N ILE A 784 -23.27 15.61 29.94
CA ILE A 784 -23.21 16.76 29.02
C ILE A 784 -22.78 18.00 29.81
N LEU A 785 -21.68 18.63 29.37
CA LEU A 785 -21.21 19.91 29.95
C LEU A 785 -21.65 21.11 29.12
N GLY A 786 -21.86 20.93 27.81
CA GLY A 786 -22.30 21.99 26.89
C GLY A 786 -22.86 21.40 25.60
N ASP A 787 -23.80 22.13 24.97
CA ASP A 787 -24.41 21.81 23.71
C ASP A 787 -24.67 23.14 22.96
N ALA A 788 -23.99 23.37 21.87
CA ALA A 788 -24.01 24.64 21.12
C ALA A 788 -23.76 24.45 19.63
N ILE A 789 -24.15 25.39 18.81
CA ILE A 789 -23.77 25.43 17.39
C ILE A 789 -22.48 26.25 17.24
N VAL A 790 -21.43 25.60 16.80
CA VAL A 790 -20.11 26.20 16.60
C VAL A 790 -19.61 25.82 15.18
N ASN A 791 -19.19 26.81 14.40
CA ASN A 791 -18.61 26.59 13.06
C ASN A 791 -19.41 25.63 12.17
N GLN A 792 -20.72 25.86 12.07
CA GLN A 792 -21.65 25.03 11.29
C GLN A 792 -21.74 23.55 11.74
N ARG A 793 -21.46 23.29 13.00
CA ARG A 793 -21.59 21.97 13.65
C ARG A 793 -22.32 22.13 14.98
N ARG A 794 -23.09 21.14 15.37
CA ARG A 794 -23.56 21.00 16.74
C ARG A 794 -22.46 20.33 17.55
N GLU A 795 -21.89 21.09 18.46
CA GLU A 795 -20.82 20.66 19.38
C GLU A 795 -21.41 20.30 20.74
N ILE A 796 -21.12 19.07 21.17
CA ILE A 796 -21.52 18.57 22.48
C ILE A 796 -20.27 18.23 23.27
N GLN A 797 -20.00 18.96 24.32
CA GLN A 797 -18.88 18.68 25.24
C GLN A 797 -19.35 17.71 26.32
N LEU A 798 -18.58 16.65 26.49
CA LEU A 798 -18.88 15.56 27.43
C LEU A 798 -17.78 15.40 28.47
N LYS A 799 -18.21 14.99 29.67
CA LYS A 799 -17.32 14.41 30.66
C LYS A 799 -17.63 12.93 30.81
N ILE A 800 -16.68 12.08 30.40
CA ILE A 800 -16.81 10.62 30.49
C ILE A 800 -16.37 10.10 31.85
N LYS A 801 -16.95 9.00 32.31
CA LYS A 801 -16.43 8.25 33.45
C LYS A 801 -15.32 7.33 32.97
N LEU A 802 -14.10 7.60 33.40
CA LEU A 802 -12.95 6.72 33.10
C LEU A 802 -13.09 5.45 33.97
N GLN A 803 -13.16 4.29 33.34
CA GLN A 803 -13.20 3.02 34.08
C GLN A 803 -11.82 2.71 34.66
N SER A 804 -11.74 2.65 35.98
CA SER A 804 -10.53 2.28 36.73
C SER A 804 -10.45 0.76 36.89
N ASP A 805 -10.32 -0.04 35.85
CA ASP A 805 -10.06 -1.49 36.03
C ASP A 805 -8.99 -2.02 35.10
N PRO A 806 -7.83 -2.43 35.65
CA PRO A 806 -6.69 -2.93 34.86
C PRO A 806 -6.75 -4.42 34.50
N LYS A 807 -7.91 -5.09 34.58
CA LYS A 807 -8.02 -6.55 34.49
C LYS A 807 -8.62 -7.09 33.17
N PHE A 808 -8.36 -6.53 32.02
CA PHE A 808 -8.68 -7.21 30.77
C PHE A 808 -7.42 -7.47 29.95
N SER A 809 -6.92 -8.70 30.05
CA SER A 809 -5.87 -9.21 29.18
C SER A 809 -6.40 -9.35 27.75
N ILE A 810 -5.78 -8.66 26.81
CA ILE A 810 -6.05 -8.71 25.35
C ILE A 810 -6.02 -10.15 24.82
N LYS A 811 -5.27 -11.08 25.45
CA LYS A 811 -5.23 -12.50 25.10
C LYS A 811 -6.61 -13.19 25.14
N GLU A 812 -7.48 -12.83 26.05
CA GLU A 812 -8.81 -13.47 26.16
C GLU A 812 -9.82 -12.94 25.13
N LYS A 813 -9.71 -11.67 24.71
CA LYS A 813 -10.56 -11.09 23.65
C LYS A 813 -10.16 -11.57 22.26
N ILE A 814 -8.89 -11.74 21.98
CA ILE A 814 -8.40 -12.31 20.69
C ILE A 814 -8.90 -13.75 20.53
N VAL A 815 -8.89 -14.56 21.60
CA VAL A 815 -9.44 -15.92 21.58
C VAL A 815 -10.97 -15.93 21.37
N SER A 816 -11.68 -14.94 21.89
CA SER A 816 -13.14 -14.79 21.72
C SER A 816 -13.53 -14.31 20.31
N ILE A 817 -12.74 -13.43 19.72
CA ILE A 817 -12.94 -12.95 18.36
C ILE A 817 -12.61 -14.06 17.34
N LEU A 818 -11.52 -14.78 17.54
CA LEU A 818 -11.17 -15.94 16.68
C LEU A 818 -12.21 -17.07 16.77
N LYS A 819 -12.88 -17.24 17.92
CA LYS A 819 -13.99 -18.20 18.05
C LYS A 819 -15.29 -17.77 17.36
N ARG A 820 -15.52 -16.46 17.16
CA ARG A 820 -16.72 -15.94 16.44
C ARG A 820 -16.53 -15.94 14.92
N PHE A 821 -15.30 -16.00 14.42
CA PHE A 821 -15.03 -16.15 12.98
C PHE A 821 -14.97 -17.63 12.55
N ASN A 822 -15.03 -18.58 13.50
CA ASN A 822 -15.13 -20.02 13.24
C ASN A 822 -16.56 -20.57 13.45
N GLN A 823 -17.56 -19.74 13.58
CA GLN A 823 -18.98 -20.06 13.46
C GLN A 823 -19.55 -19.20 12.30
#